data_28ce4995970a58f06c0cae9aadbb0af1
#
_entry.id   28ce4995970a58f06c0cae9aadbb0af1
#
_cell.length_a   1.000
_cell.length_b   1.000
_cell.length_c   1.000
_cell.angle_alpha   90.00
_cell.angle_beta   90.00
_cell.angle_gamma   90.00
#
_symmetry.space_group_name_H-M   'P 1'
#
loop_
_entity.id
_entity.type
_entity.pdbx_description
1 polymer ?
#
loop_
_entity_poly.entity_id
_entity_poly.type
_entity_poly.pdbx_seq_one_letter_code
_entity_poly.pdbx_strand_id
1 'polypeptide(L)'
;MSDIAANVVVSMPSQLFTMARSFKTVSNGKIFIGKIDEDPVNPENQIQVYIENEDGSYVPVAQPIVINTAGYPVYNGQIAKFVTVQGHSMAVYDAYGVQQFYFPNVLKYDPDQFKGQLLSDNHSLGDSLVMHNPQFTGSTSLPLANKLTVDVRTLSDYGFKADNSGAQNKAAFQKAIDDATLPTEIVIPEGTFIIDPGITIKNIVTMIRGAGAYQSRIFSTGTNEPIITQQSDPITFCELRDFGLDGNNYSANGINFPNANHIKIENVDVTGTTSNAILINGYSIDIIGCRLLTNTGNALNIGGVCNNLNIINNRIYGNGAGGILLTPAYAEGGMSVRVNGNDIEQNKLYGVMSFGVKGLNLDDNYWERNGESGYPYGTPEFINIKADIHLIANEFTLIPDVTKINDTVSIRGNQQTAIGYANSLPNQDGFIFTNYAKNLTIENNQLLDASKVNNLLVMYRNNLSSKVTDRLYLANNTVNSIGYVGSYDPATQNPDTAHLIDIANRELTANYLDRNMLLWNAASGTTGTLIKTQNIYAGNYSFLVTSGDRVWGRTIDLNKSPELKGKFVWFGAWVNDQGAASKLMFIVNGAGQTDSTAPLAGNGKWRYVSCGVYIDATATAINVGIRNYGSGNVLINSPSLCVYGMPSNALQVEKTTFYLSSVPTSGFWDIGERVINSAPASGQPKAWTCNIAGGPGVYSFLSEGNY
;
A
#
# COMPACT_ATOMS: atom_id res chain seq x y z
N MET A 1 7.71 -53.59 32.72
CA MET A 1 8.13 -54.82 31.96
C MET A 1 8.31 -54.34 30.55
N SER A 2 9.49 -54.64 29.93
CA SER A 2 9.70 -54.29 28.54
C SER A 2 8.71 -55.08 27.67
N ASP A 3 7.96 -54.41 26.84
CA ASP A 3 7.06 -55.06 25.87
C ASP A 3 7.94 -55.91 24.92
N ILE A 4 7.84 -57.22 25.08
CA ILE A 4 8.53 -58.20 24.22
C ILE A 4 7.72 -58.33 22.96
N ALA A 5 8.16 -57.78 21.83
CA ALA A 5 7.51 -57.93 20.53
C ALA A 5 7.99 -59.24 19.86
N ALA A 6 7.43 -60.38 20.25
CA ALA A 6 7.70 -61.67 19.65
C ALA A 6 6.77 -61.92 18.47
N ASN A 7 7.20 -61.53 17.26
CA ASN A 7 6.34 -61.44 16.06
C ASN A 7 6.85 -62.26 14.85
N VAL A 8 7.83 -63.15 15.05
CA VAL A 8 8.23 -64.13 14.05
C VAL A 8 7.59 -65.47 14.35
N VAL A 9 6.70 -65.89 13.46
CA VAL A 9 5.94 -67.14 13.69
C VAL A 9 6.79 -68.34 13.49
N VAL A 10 6.87 -69.19 14.52
CA VAL A 10 7.47 -70.53 14.48
C VAL A 10 6.42 -71.53 13.98
N SER A 11 5.24 -71.51 14.56
CA SER A 11 4.15 -72.36 14.12
C SER A 11 2.79 -71.73 14.47
N MET A 12 1.83 -71.87 13.56
CA MET A 12 0.43 -71.54 13.78
C MET A 12 -0.34 -72.70 14.46
N PRO A 13 -1.38 -72.44 15.24
CA PRO A 13 -2.16 -73.51 15.86
C PRO A 13 -2.70 -74.57 14.88
N SER A 14 -2.96 -74.15 13.62
CA SER A 14 -3.45 -75.02 12.55
C SER A 14 -2.35 -75.74 11.76
N GLN A 15 -1.07 -75.52 12.08
CA GLN A 15 0.07 -76.06 11.32
C GLN A 15 0.34 -77.51 11.73
N LEU A 16 0.16 -78.44 10.80
CA LEU A 16 0.44 -79.83 10.96
C LEU A 16 1.87 -80.12 10.46
N PHE A 17 2.69 -80.77 11.28
CA PHE A 17 3.99 -81.26 10.91
C PHE A 17 3.95 -82.71 10.43
N THR A 18 4.38 -82.96 9.22
CA THR A 18 4.39 -84.29 8.57
C THR A 18 5.84 -84.83 8.40
N MET A 19 6.00 -86.12 8.23
CA MET A 19 7.25 -86.77 7.90
C MET A 19 7.74 -86.29 6.51
N ALA A 20 9.03 -86.07 6.35
CA ALA A 20 9.65 -85.53 5.09
C ALA A 20 9.39 -86.46 3.87
N ARG A 21 9.18 -87.69 4.06
CA ARG A 21 9.00 -88.69 2.97
C ARG A 21 7.70 -89.48 3.03
N SER A 22 6.73 -89.01 3.82
CA SER A 22 5.39 -89.66 3.91
C SER A 22 4.37 -88.66 4.39
N PHE A 23 3.06 -88.90 4.07
CA PHE A 23 1.96 -88.01 4.56
C PHE A 23 1.55 -88.34 6.02
N LYS A 24 2.38 -89.09 6.76
CA LYS A 24 2.14 -89.34 8.16
C LYS A 24 2.60 -88.18 9.02
N THR A 25 1.88 -87.92 10.09
CA THR A 25 2.24 -86.88 11.05
C THR A 25 3.56 -87.17 11.76
N VAL A 26 4.33 -86.16 12.15
CA VAL A 26 5.49 -86.26 13.05
C VAL A 26 4.97 -86.42 14.49
N SER A 27 4.31 -87.59 14.76
CA SER A 27 3.70 -87.87 16.06
C SER A 27 4.78 -87.95 17.15
N ASN A 28 4.59 -87.25 18.28
CA ASN A 28 5.52 -87.18 19.42
C ASN A 28 6.93 -86.72 19.07
N GLY A 29 7.04 -85.91 17.99
CA GLY A 29 8.28 -85.29 17.54
C GLY A 29 8.67 -84.04 18.35
N LYS A 30 9.77 -83.43 17.94
CA LYS A 30 10.36 -82.26 18.60
C LYS A 30 10.73 -81.18 17.57
N ILE A 31 10.54 -79.92 17.95
CA ILE A 31 11.01 -78.77 17.16
C ILE A 31 12.05 -78.04 17.98
N PHE A 32 13.20 -77.77 17.38
CA PHE A 32 14.27 -76.96 17.93
C PHE A 32 14.37 -75.66 17.14
N ILE A 33 14.54 -74.52 17.82
CA ILE A 33 14.64 -73.19 17.25
C ILE A 33 15.93 -72.52 17.69
N GLY A 34 16.73 -72.08 16.72
CA GLY A 34 18.03 -71.48 16.96
C GLY A 34 18.31 -70.21 16.19
N LYS A 35 19.52 -69.70 16.34
CA LYS A 35 19.99 -68.54 15.54
C LYS A 35 20.02 -68.93 14.06
N ILE A 36 19.78 -67.93 13.20
CA ILE A 36 19.84 -68.12 11.75
C ILE A 36 21.19 -68.74 11.35
N ASP A 37 21.12 -69.69 10.39
CA ASP A 37 22.23 -70.44 9.83
C ASP A 37 23.05 -71.33 10.85
N GLU A 38 22.51 -71.43 12.07
CA GLU A 38 23.12 -72.29 13.12
C GLU A 38 22.25 -73.50 13.40
N ASP A 39 22.90 -74.62 13.88
CA ASP A 39 22.19 -75.83 14.28
C ASP A 39 21.42 -75.61 15.59
N PRO A 40 20.03 -75.57 15.54
CA PRO A 40 19.24 -75.31 16.73
C PRO A 40 19.18 -76.42 17.75
N VAL A 41 19.72 -77.60 17.46
CA VAL A 41 19.81 -78.72 18.42
C VAL A 41 20.89 -78.42 19.47
N ASN A 42 21.92 -77.69 19.09
CA ASN A 42 22.95 -77.24 20.03
C ASN A 42 22.36 -76.17 20.98
N PRO A 43 22.34 -76.38 22.29
CA PRO A 43 21.78 -75.43 23.26
C PRO A 43 22.37 -74.01 23.18
N GLU A 44 23.63 -73.84 22.76
CA GLU A 44 24.29 -72.55 22.63
C GLU A 44 23.71 -71.72 21.49
N ASN A 45 23.07 -72.40 20.53
CA ASN A 45 22.47 -71.74 19.37
C ASN A 45 20.98 -71.52 19.56
N GLN A 46 20.37 -72.06 20.60
CA GLN A 46 18.94 -71.93 20.85
C GLN A 46 18.59 -70.47 21.20
N ILE A 47 17.44 -70.00 20.67
CA ILE A 47 16.86 -68.69 21.00
C ILE A 47 15.59 -68.88 21.80
N GLN A 48 15.17 -67.85 22.55
CA GLN A 48 13.96 -67.93 23.35
C GLN A 48 12.73 -67.97 22.41
N VAL A 49 11.86 -68.97 22.66
CA VAL A 49 10.55 -69.10 22.00
C VAL A 49 9.47 -68.72 22.98
N TYR A 50 8.42 -68.18 22.47
CA TYR A 50 7.27 -67.75 23.26
C TYR A 50 5.99 -68.38 22.71
N ILE A 51 5.00 -68.52 23.57
CA ILE A 51 3.59 -68.69 23.19
C ILE A 51 2.94 -67.34 23.16
N GLU A 52 2.20 -67.07 22.11
CA GLU A 52 1.32 -65.92 22.02
C GLU A 52 -0.11 -66.34 22.45
N ASN A 53 -0.60 -65.74 23.53
CA ASN A 53 -1.95 -65.93 24.03
C ASN A 53 -2.96 -65.08 23.25
N GLU A 54 -4.24 -65.41 23.39
CA GLU A 54 -5.34 -64.66 22.70
C GLU A 54 -5.42 -63.18 23.14
N ASP A 55 -4.96 -62.84 24.34
CA ASP A 55 -4.88 -61.50 24.87
C ASP A 55 -3.64 -60.71 24.40
N GLY A 56 -2.83 -61.31 23.51
CA GLY A 56 -1.58 -60.71 22.99
C GLY A 56 -0.41 -60.78 23.95
N SER A 57 -0.53 -61.47 25.09
CA SER A 57 0.59 -61.70 26.02
C SER A 57 1.49 -62.82 25.55
N TYR A 58 2.76 -62.77 25.93
CA TYR A 58 3.79 -63.74 25.55
C TYR A 58 4.30 -64.50 26.78
N VAL A 59 4.29 -65.86 26.68
CA VAL A 59 4.84 -66.75 27.72
C VAL A 59 6.10 -67.47 27.21
N PRO A 60 7.24 -67.30 27.83
CA PRO A 60 8.47 -67.99 27.42
C PRO A 60 8.33 -69.50 27.56
N VAL A 61 8.83 -70.26 26.56
CA VAL A 61 8.76 -71.72 26.50
C VAL A 61 10.14 -72.28 26.39
N ALA A 62 10.38 -73.32 27.15
CA ALA A 62 11.62 -74.13 27.06
C ALA A 62 11.61 -74.99 25.79
N GLN A 63 12.76 -75.19 25.21
CA GLN A 63 12.96 -76.03 24.06
C GLN A 63 13.38 -77.46 24.51
N PRO A 64 13.09 -78.49 23.72
CA PRO A 64 12.38 -78.49 22.43
C PRO A 64 10.85 -78.32 22.56
N ILE A 65 10.20 -77.70 21.56
CA ILE A 65 8.74 -77.66 21.43
C ILE A 65 8.28 -79.15 21.09
N VAL A 66 7.33 -79.64 21.83
CA VAL A 66 6.79 -80.98 21.62
C VAL A 66 5.65 -81.00 20.58
N ILE A 67 5.68 -81.94 19.67
CA ILE A 67 4.59 -82.22 18.71
C ILE A 67 3.74 -83.39 19.30
N ASN A 68 2.41 -83.19 19.35
CA ASN A 68 1.53 -84.24 19.89
C ASN A 68 1.37 -85.41 18.91
N THR A 69 0.60 -86.43 19.32
CA THR A 69 0.31 -87.62 18.49
C THR A 69 -0.39 -87.31 17.20
N ALA A 70 -1.13 -86.17 17.14
CA ALA A 70 -1.82 -85.73 15.96
C ALA A 70 -0.98 -84.87 15.00
N GLY A 71 0.28 -84.55 15.38
CA GLY A 71 1.23 -83.80 14.55
C GLY A 71 1.24 -82.32 14.78
N TYR A 72 0.61 -81.78 15.82
CA TYR A 72 0.55 -80.38 16.15
C TYR A 72 1.52 -79.97 17.26
N PRO A 73 2.22 -78.86 17.17
CA PRO A 73 3.03 -78.32 18.27
C PRO A 73 2.12 -77.98 19.47
N VAL A 74 2.55 -78.43 20.66
CA VAL A 74 1.77 -78.23 21.89
C VAL A 74 2.63 -77.72 23.04
N TYR A 75 1.98 -77.01 23.95
CA TYR A 75 2.52 -76.64 25.25
C TYR A 75 1.52 -77.10 26.34
N ASN A 76 2.08 -77.85 27.33
CA ASN A 76 1.24 -78.46 28.37
C ASN A 76 0.04 -79.27 27.80
N GLY A 77 0.23 -79.89 26.64
CA GLY A 77 -0.80 -80.71 25.99
C GLY A 77 -1.81 -79.95 25.14
N GLN A 78 -1.78 -78.63 25.13
CA GLN A 78 -2.67 -77.78 24.30
C GLN A 78 -1.95 -77.27 23.05
N ILE A 79 -2.64 -77.26 21.94
CA ILE A 79 -2.14 -76.65 20.68
C ILE A 79 -1.98 -75.14 20.90
N ALA A 80 -0.78 -74.60 20.57
CA ALA A 80 -0.45 -73.22 20.78
C ALA A 80 0.20 -72.58 19.55
N LYS A 81 0.17 -71.23 19.47
CA LYS A 81 0.93 -70.45 18.51
C LYS A 81 2.32 -70.17 19.14
N PHE A 82 3.37 -70.61 18.44
CA PHE A 82 4.73 -70.30 18.88
C PHE A 82 5.37 -69.24 18.05
N VAL A 83 6.07 -68.32 18.71
CA VAL A 83 6.68 -67.12 18.10
C VAL A 83 8.08 -66.83 18.67
N THR A 84 8.90 -66.14 17.92
CA THR A 84 10.20 -65.62 18.36
C THR A 84 10.30 -64.11 18.10
N VAL A 85 11.26 -63.45 18.76
CA VAL A 85 11.53 -62.00 18.55
C VAL A 85 12.37 -61.71 17.31
N GLN A 86 12.99 -62.70 16.71
CA GLN A 86 13.91 -62.55 15.57
C GLN A 86 13.77 -63.74 14.61
N GLY A 87 14.28 -63.61 13.38
CA GLY A 87 14.42 -64.72 12.46
C GLY A 87 15.18 -65.83 13.07
N HIS A 88 14.92 -67.08 12.66
CA HIS A 88 15.46 -68.26 13.32
C HIS A 88 15.77 -69.43 12.36
N SER A 89 16.63 -70.37 12.78
CA SER A 89 16.70 -71.71 12.21
C SER A 89 15.70 -72.61 12.91
N MET A 90 15.17 -73.59 12.21
CA MET A 90 14.21 -74.53 12.74
C MET A 90 14.61 -75.99 12.31
N ALA A 91 14.71 -76.90 13.28
CA ALA A 91 14.86 -78.29 13.00
C ALA A 91 13.71 -79.10 13.60
N VAL A 92 13.18 -80.03 12.84
CA VAL A 92 12.03 -80.85 13.21
C VAL A 92 12.52 -82.30 13.24
N TYR A 93 12.38 -82.97 14.40
CA TYR A 93 12.75 -84.34 14.64
C TYR A 93 11.52 -85.16 14.94
N ASP A 94 11.53 -86.48 14.52
CA ASP A 94 10.52 -87.43 14.90
C ASP A 94 10.71 -88.02 16.32
N ALA A 95 9.81 -88.88 16.76
CA ALA A 95 9.88 -89.52 18.05
C ALA A 95 11.14 -90.42 18.28
N TYR A 96 11.78 -90.82 17.18
CA TYR A 96 13.00 -91.66 17.20
C TYR A 96 14.30 -90.88 17.11
N GLY A 97 14.19 -89.51 17.05
CA GLY A 97 15.36 -88.66 16.94
C GLY A 97 15.91 -88.46 15.51
N VAL A 98 15.14 -88.86 14.50
CA VAL A 98 15.53 -88.68 13.10
C VAL A 98 15.04 -87.30 12.62
N GLN A 99 15.97 -86.47 12.08
CA GLN A 99 15.64 -85.17 11.53
C GLN A 99 14.76 -85.32 10.32
N GLN A 100 13.57 -84.67 10.35
CA GLN A 100 12.63 -84.66 9.26
C GLN A 100 12.79 -83.42 8.37
N PHE A 101 12.99 -82.28 8.99
CA PHE A 101 13.22 -81.02 8.28
C PHE A 101 14.25 -80.17 9.01
N TYR A 102 15.02 -79.43 8.25
CA TYR A 102 15.86 -78.34 8.70
C TYR A 102 15.72 -77.15 7.81
N PHE A 103 15.37 -75.98 8.40
CA PHE A 103 15.28 -74.72 7.78
C PHE A 103 16.34 -73.81 8.42
N PRO A 104 17.46 -73.52 7.74
CA PRO A 104 18.52 -72.72 8.32
C PRO A 104 18.12 -71.24 8.56
N ASN A 105 17.16 -70.75 7.79
CA ASN A 105 16.78 -69.34 7.84
C ASN A 105 15.29 -69.20 7.63
N VAL A 106 14.57 -69.00 8.72
CA VAL A 106 13.17 -68.57 8.70
C VAL A 106 13.17 -67.08 8.98
N LEU A 107 13.03 -66.29 7.90
CA LEU A 107 13.06 -64.85 7.98
C LEU A 107 11.80 -64.30 8.64
N LYS A 108 12.00 -63.20 9.31
CA LYS A 108 10.92 -62.39 9.87
C LYS A 108 10.10 -61.78 8.74
N TYR A 109 8.97 -62.37 8.42
CA TYR A 109 7.99 -61.82 7.50
C TYR A 109 6.63 -61.76 8.19
N ASP A 110 6.30 -60.59 8.75
CA ASP A 110 5.02 -60.32 9.37
C ASP A 110 4.44 -59.07 8.71
N PRO A 111 3.33 -59.21 7.93
CA PRO A 111 2.66 -58.04 7.33
C PRO A 111 2.20 -57.01 8.35
N ASP A 112 1.78 -57.41 9.55
CA ASP A 112 1.35 -56.50 10.61
C ASP A 112 2.52 -55.70 11.20
N GLN A 113 3.72 -56.27 11.20
CA GLN A 113 4.92 -55.59 11.63
C GLN A 113 5.29 -54.44 10.66
N PHE A 114 5.21 -54.67 9.36
CA PHE A 114 5.44 -53.61 8.38
C PHE A 114 4.40 -52.51 8.50
N LYS A 115 3.14 -52.88 8.71
CA LYS A 115 2.06 -51.93 9.02
C LYS A 115 2.35 -51.15 10.31
N GLY A 116 2.80 -51.82 11.36
CA GLY A 116 3.21 -51.18 12.61
C GLY A 116 4.39 -50.24 12.44
N GLN A 117 5.36 -50.57 11.59
CA GLN A 117 6.48 -49.67 11.25
C GLN A 117 6.02 -48.43 10.49
N LEU A 118 5.06 -48.56 9.56
CA LEU A 118 4.51 -47.45 8.82
C LEU A 118 3.62 -46.53 9.67
N LEU A 119 2.97 -47.04 10.71
CA LEU A 119 2.12 -46.29 11.66
C LEU A 119 2.88 -45.79 12.89
N SER A 120 4.19 -45.99 12.94
CA SER A 120 5.00 -45.59 14.09
C SER A 120 5.26 -44.10 14.12
N ASP A 121 5.24 -43.51 15.31
CA ASP A 121 5.67 -42.13 15.61
C ASP A 121 7.19 -41.97 15.73
N ASN A 122 7.95 -43.06 15.56
CA ASN A 122 9.40 -43.01 15.55
C ASN A 122 9.92 -42.41 14.24
N HIS A 123 10.71 -41.33 14.33
CA HIS A 123 11.27 -40.60 13.18
C HIS A 123 12.13 -41.42 12.22
N SER A 124 12.58 -42.62 12.63
CA SER A 124 13.31 -43.56 11.75
C SER A 124 12.40 -44.54 11.01
N LEU A 125 11.11 -44.48 11.25
CA LEU A 125 10.06 -45.34 10.69
C LEU A 125 9.01 -44.46 9.96
N GLY A 126 7.82 -44.98 9.74
CA GLY A 126 6.77 -44.26 9.08
C GLY A 126 7.13 -43.88 7.66
N ASP A 127 7.01 -42.60 7.35
CA ASP A 127 7.29 -41.99 6.02
C ASP A 127 8.79 -42.00 5.66
N SER A 128 9.70 -42.21 6.65
CA SER A 128 11.12 -42.42 6.42
C SER A 128 11.43 -43.76 5.71
N LEU A 129 10.50 -44.72 5.74
CA LEU A 129 10.62 -46.00 5.05
C LEU A 129 10.18 -45.93 3.59
N VAL A 130 9.56 -44.84 3.17
CA VAL A 130 9.03 -44.64 1.81
C VAL A 130 9.96 -43.73 1.03
N MET A 131 10.49 -44.21 -0.10
CA MET A 131 11.35 -43.41 -0.98
C MET A 131 10.56 -42.63 -2.00
N HIS A 132 10.83 -41.33 -2.11
CA HIS A 132 10.37 -40.49 -3.21
C HIS A 132 11.39 -40.52 -4.35
N ASN A 133 10.95 -41.02 -5.51
CA ASN A 133 11.78 -41.15 -6.72
C ASN A 133 11.27 -40.22 -7.79
N PRO A 134 11.82 -39.01 -7.96
CA PRO A 134 11.39 -38.08 -9.02
C PRO A 134 11.61 -38.66 -10.42
N GLN A 135 10.69 -38.35 -11.37
CA GLN A 135 10.67 -38.94 -12.71
C GLN A 135 11.49 -38.12 -13.75
N PHE A 136 12.53 -37.44 -13.32
CA PHE A 136 13.34 -36.63 -14.25
C PHE A 136 14.83 -37.04 -14.18
N THR A 137 15.53 -36.86 -15.29
CA THR A 137 16.94 -37.23 -15.45
C THR A 137 17.83 -36.44 -14.48
N GLY A 138 18.70 -37.16 -13.74
CA GLY A 138 19.61 -36.54 -12.78
C GLY A 138 19.00 -36.28 -11.40
N SER A 139 17.75 -36.71 -11.18
CA SER A 139 17.15 -36.62 -9.85
C SER A 139 17.78 -37.56 -8.84
N THR A 140 17.77 -37.16 -7.57
CA THR A 140 18.20 -37.98 -6.44
C THR A 140 16.98 -38.46 -5.66
N SER A 141 16.95 -39.75 -5.33
CA SER A 141 15.92 -40.34 -4.48
C SER A 141 16.13 -39.94 -3.03
N LEU A 142 15.07 -39.58 -2.34
CA LEU A 142 15.07 -39.16 -0.94
C LEU A 142 13.98 -39.91 -0.17
N PRO A 143 14.16 -40.23 1.14
CA PRO A 143 13.03 -40.59 1.98
C PRO A 143 11.91 -39.58 1.94
N LEU A 144 10.64 -40.01 1.95
CA LEU A 144 9.48 -39.13 1.91
C LEU A 144 9.47 -38.15 3.10
N ALA A 145 9.86 -38.62 4.29
CA ALA A 145 10.08 -37.77 5.45
C ALA A 145 10.99 -36.58 5.15
N ASN A 146 12.13 -36.80 4.51
CA ASN A 146 13.06 -35.74 4.14
C ASN A 146 12.45 -34.82 3.08
N LYS A 147 11.65 -35.36 2.15
CA LYS A 147 10.97 -34.53 1.14
C LYS A 147 9.91 -33.62 1.74
N LEU A 148 9.18 -34.05 2.75
CA LEU A 148 8.13 -33.30 3.42
C LEU A 148 8.65 -32.29 4.45
N THR A 149 9.81 -32.52 5.05
CA THR A 149 10.33 -31.70 6.16
C THR A 149 11.33 -30.64 5.75
N VAL A 150 11.84 -30.68 4.50
CA VAL A 150 12.99 -29.83 4.12
C VAL A 150 12.61 -28.34 4.02
N ASP A 151 11.39 -27.99 3.61
CA ASP A 151 11.09 -26.60 3.26
C ASP A 151 9.77 -26.04 3.82
N VAL A 152 8.83 -26.87 4.30
CA VAL A 152 7.48 -26.46 4.71
C VAL A 152 7.08 -27.08 6.04
N ARG A 153 6.57 -26.26 6.96
CA ARG A 153 6.05 -26.71 8.27
C ARG A 153 4.59 -26.31 8.41
N THR A 154 3.72 -27.27 8.49
CA THR A 154 2.31 -27.02 8.77
C THR A 154 2.10 -26.95 10.27
N LEU A 155 1.43 -25.90 10.76
CA LEU A 155 1.19 -25.74 12.20
C LEU A 155 0.39 -26.88 12.81
N SER A 156 -0.41 -27.60 12.02
CA SER A 156 -1.11 -28.82 12.46
C SER A 156 -0.17 -29.90 12.94
N ASP A 157 1.04 -30.01 12.35
CA ASP A 157 2.06 -30.99 12.72
C ASP A 157 2.65 -30.71 14.12
N TYR A 158 2.51 -29.49 14.59
CA TYR A 158 2.89 -29.03 15.92
C TYR A 158 1.74 -29.02 16.93
N GLY A 159 0.57 -29.52 16.50
CA GLY A 159 -0.61 -29.58 17.35
C GLY A 159 -1.46 -28.29 17.38
N PHE A 160 -1.27 -27.38 16.43
CA PHE A 160 -2.13 -26.19 16.27
C PHE A 160 -3.53 -26.60 15.82
N LYS A 161 -4.56 -26.27 16.63
CA LYS A 161 -5.94 -26.75 16.42
C LYS A 161 -6.98 -25.69 16.85
N ALA A 162 -8.18 -25.79 16.28
CA ALA A 162 -9.29 -24.88 16.58
C ALA A 162 -9.82 -25.03 18.03
N ASP A 163 -9.74 -26.20 18.62
CA ASP A 163 -10.21 -26.51 19.99
C ASP A 163 -9.15 -26.28 21.09
N ASN A 164 -7.94 -25.87 20.72
CA ASN A 164 -6.90 -25.52 21.67
C ASN A 164 -7.20 -24.18 22.38
N SER A 165 -6.60 -24.02 23.58
CA SER A 165 -6.48 -22.68 24.19
C SER A 165 -5.51 -21.79 23.41
N GLY A 166 -5.60 -20.46 23.62
CA GLY A 166 -4.68 -19.50 23.02
C GLY A 166 -3.21 -19.81 23.34
N ALA A 167 -2.91 -20.21 24.58
CA ALA A 167 -1.57 -20.59 25.00
C ALA A 167 -1.05 -21.84 24.31
N GLN A 168 -1.90 -22.85 24.08
CA GLN A 168 -1.51 -24.07 23.36
C GLN A 168 -1.20 -23.77 21.89
N ASN A 169 -2.02 -22.96 21.24
CA ASN A 169 -1.80 -22.55 19.85
C ASN A 169 -0.56 -21.65 19.72
N LYS A 170 -0.33 -20.73 20.68
CA LYS A 170 0.92 -19.96 20.73
C LYS A 170 2.14 -20.86 20.81
N ALA A 171 2.11 -21.84 21.74
CA ALA A 171 3.21 -22.77 21.91
C ALA A 171 3.48 -23.60 20.65
N ALA A 172 2.43 -24.08 19.98
CA ALA A 172 2.53 -24.83 18.73
C ALA A 172 3.13 -23.97 17.61
N PHE A 173 2.64 -22.74 17.42
CA PHE A 173 3.15 -21.82 16.42
C PHE A 173 4.61 -21.46 16.68
N GLN A 174 4.93 -21.06 17.92
CA GLN A 174 6.28 -20.67 18.29
C GLN A 174 7.26 -21.84 18.13
N LYS A 175 6.84 -23.07 18.50
CA LYS A 175 7.67 -24.26 18.32
C LYS A 175 7.98 -24.54 16.86
N ALA A 176 7.03 -24.36 15.94
CA ALA A 176 7.28 -24.50 14.50
C ALA A 176 8.36 -23.53 14.01
N ILE A 177 8.36 -22.29 14.55
CA ILE A 177 9.39 -21.29 14.26
C ILE A 177 10.73 -21.66 14.92
N ASP A 178 10.68 -22.08 16.19
CA ASP A 178 11.89 -22.35 16.98
C ASP A 178 12.68 -23.55 16.50
N ASP A 179 11.99 -24.57 16.03
CA ASP A 179 12.60 -25.78 15.47
C ASP A 179 13.17 -25.57 14.05
N ALA A 180 12.96 -24.40 13.43
CA ALA A 180 13.50 -24.09 12.12
C ALA A 180 15.03 -23.95 12.19
N THR A 181 15.75 -24.76 11.41
CA THR A 181 17.21 -24.73 11.28
C THR A 181 17.68 -24.35 9.88
N LEU A 182 16.76 -24.31 8.92
CA LEU A 182 16.96 -23.91 7.52
C LEU A 182 15.89 -22.88 7.15
N PRO A 183 16.05 -22.15 6.04
CA PRO A 183 15.00 -21.28 5.51
C PRO A 183 13.68 -22.03 5.41
N THR A 184 12.67 -21.56 6.11
CA THR A 184 11.46 -22.34 6.39
C THR A 184 10.21 -21.56 6.05
N GLU A 185 9.25 -22.23 5.40
CA GLU A 185 7.87 -21.79 5.22
C GLU A 185 6.99 -22.34 6.35
N ILE A 186 6.17 -21.49 6.94
CA ILE A 186 5.16 -21.87 7.96
C ILE A 186 3.77 -21.79 7.32
N VAL A 187 3.01 -22.87 7.42
CA VAL A 187 1.64 -22.97 6.89
C VAL A 187 0.63 -22.95 8.01
N ILE A 188 -0.26 -21.95 7.98
CA ILE A 188 -1.43 -21.87 8.86
C ILE A 188 -2.54 -22.68 8.20
N PRO A 189 -3.08 -23.72 8.86
CA PRO A 189 -4.14 -24.53 8.27
C PRO A 189 -5.43 -23.73 8.08
N GLU A 190 -6.33 -24.26 7.26
CA GLU A 190 -7.69 -23.72 7.15
C GLU A 190 -8.42 -23.89 8.48
N GLY A 191 -9.12 -22.83 8.91
CA GLY A 191 -9.91 -22.82 10.13
C GLY A 191 -9.86 -21.49 10.87
N THR A 192 -10.53 -21.48 12.02
CA THR A 192 -10.54 -20.35 12.96
C THR A 192 -9.88 -20.77 14.24
N PHE A 193 -8.87 -20.03 14.66
CA PHE A 193 -8.00 -20.36 15.78
C PHE A 193 -7.93 -19.22 16.76
N ILE A 194 -7.94 -19.51 18.05
CA ILE A 194 -7.58 -18.55 19.08
C ILE A 194 -6.08 -18.67 19.41
N ILE A 195 -5.42 -17.54 19.70
CA ILE A 195 -4.01 -17.50 20.03
C ILE A 195 -3.72 -16.45 21.10
N ASP A 196 -2.86 -16.75 22.05
CA ASP A 196 -2.23 -15.71 22.86
C ASP A 196 -1.21 -14.94 22.02
N PRO A 197 -1.17 -13.60 22.10
CA PRO A 197 -0.27 -12.79 21.27
C PRO A 197 1.20 -12.99 21.62
N GLY A 198 2.09 -12.41 20.81
CA GLY A 198 3.53 -12.46 21.00
C GLY A 198 4.22 -13.63 20.28
N ILE A 199 3.72 -14.00 19.10
CA ILE A 199 4.47 -14.90 18.20
C ILE A 199 5.67 -14.14 17.68
N THR A 200 6.87 -14.68 17.96
CA THR A 200 8.14 -14.05 17.61
C THR A 200 8.75 -14.72 16.39
N ILE A 201 8.85 -13.98 15.30
CA ILE A 201 9.42 -14.48 14.05
C ILE A 201 10.93 -14.31 14.04
N LYS A 202 11.65 -15.34 13.60
CA LYS A 202 13.10 -15.37 13.39
C LYS A 202 13.42 -15.11 11.91
N ASN A 203 14.59 -14.57 11.64
CA ASN A 203 15.06 -14.29 10.26
C ASN A 203 15.20 -15.53 9.36
N ILE A 204 15.10 -16.72 9.93
CA ILE A 204 15.11 -17.98 9.19
C ILE A 204 13.74 -18.30 8.54
N VAL A 205 12.66 -17.67 8.99
CA VAL A 205 11.32 -17.84 8.41
C VAL A 205 11.23 -17.02 7.15
N THR A 206 11.11 -17.67 6.00
CA THR A 206 11.02 -17.02 4.69
C THR A 206 9.59 -16.72 4.29
N MET A 207 8.62 -17.49 4.79
CA MET A 207 7.21 -17.28 4.49
C MET A 207 6.32 -17.76 5.65
N ILE A 208 5.24 -17.03 5.89
CA ILE A 208 4.09 -17.49 6.65
C ILE A 208 2.87 -17.33 5.75
N ARG A 209 2.17 -18.43 5.46
CA ARG A 209 0.95 -18.37 4.65
C ARG A 209 -0.20 -19.17 5.23
N GLY A 210 -1.40 -18.74 4.93
CA GLY A 210 -2.64 -19.47 5.16
C GLY A 210 -3.25 -20.03 3.87
N ALA A 211 -4.50 -20.46 3.97
CA ALA A 211 -5.33 -20.89 2.86
C ALA A 211 -6.12 -19.72 2.22
N GLY A 212 -6.08 -18.55 2.83
CA GLY A 212 -6.78 -17.32 2.43
C GLY A 212 -7.13 -16.49 3.66
N ALA A 213 -7.31 -15.19 3.48
CA ALA A 213 -7.56 -14.24 4.59
C ALA A 213 -8.83 -14.56 5.41
N TYR A 214 -9.80 -15.23 4.79
CA TYR A 214 -11.03 -15.70 5.47
C TYR A 214 -11.00 -17.17 5.86
N GLN A 215 -10.11 -17.95 5.25
CA GLN A 215 -10.01 -19.40 5.47
C GLN A 215 -9.11 -19.72 6.65
N SER A 216 -7.99 -19.01 6.81
CA SER A 216 -7.06 -19.19 7.94
C SER A 216 -7.12 -17.96 8.84
N ARG A 217 -7.95 -17.99 9.88
CA ARG A 217 -8.19 -16.85 10.76
C ARG A 217 -7.65 -17.09 12.18
N ILE A 218 -6.94 -16.11 12.69
CA ILE A 218 -6.35 -16.12 14.03
C ILE A 218 -6.96 -14.98 14.85
N PHE A 219 -7.55 -15.32 16.00
CA PHE A 219 -8.13 -14.39 16.96
C PHE A 219 -7.26 -14.32 18.21
N SER A 220 -6.85 -13.12 18.57
CA SER A 220 -6.08 -12.90 19.80
C SER A 220 -6.93 -13.03 21.05
N THR A 221 -6.34 -13.61 22.10
CA THR A 221 -6.97 -13.72 23.44
C THR A 221 -6.26 -12.88 24.50
N GLY A 222 -5.09 -12.33 24.21
CA GLY A 222 -4.26 -11.61 25.18
C GLY A 222 -4.16 -10.11 24.91
N THR A 223 -3.77 -9.37 25.93
CA THR A 223 -3.73 -7.91 25.95
C THR A 223 -2.34 -7.34 25.76
N ASN A 224 -2.25 -6.16 25.12
CA ASN A 224 -1.09 -5.26 25.08
C ASN A 224 0.17 -5.79 24.34
N GLU A 225 0.11 -6.93 23.69
CA GLU A 225 1.19 -7.45 22.87
C GLU A 225 0.77 -7.54 21.39
N PRO A 226 1.68 -7.39 20.41
CA PRO A 226 1.40 -7.69 19.02
C PRO A 226 1.06 -9.18 18.83
N ILE A 227 0.18 -9.50 17.89
CA ILE A 227 -0.10 -10.93 17.57
C ILE A 227 1.16 -11.57 17.02
N ILE A 228 1.77 -10.93 16.02
CA ILE A 228 3.03 -11.35 15.40
C ILE A 228 4.05 -10.24 15.56
N THR A 229 5.22 -10.57 16.04
CA THR A 229 6.35 -9.65 16.19
C THR A 229 7.65 -10.28 15.70
N GLN A 230 8.70 -9.48 15.58
CA GLN A 230 10.03 -9.99 15.24
C GLN A 230 10.88 -10.21 16.48
N GLN A 231 11.87 -11.09 16.37
CA GLN A 231 12.97 -11.20 17.30
C GLN A 231 13.85 -9.94 17.24
N SER A 232 14.81 -9.79 18.16
CA SER A 232 15.72 -8.63 18.22
C SER A 232 16.52 -8.37 16.95
N ASP A 233 16.77 -9.40 16.15
CA ASP A 233 17.51 -9.29 14.89
C ASP A 233 16.63 -8.81 13.74
N PRO A 234 17.18 -8.12 12.74
CA PRO A 234 16.43 -7.72 11.57
C PRO A 234 15.79 -8.92 10.86
N ILE A 235 14.50 -8.80 10.50
CA ILE A 235 13.88 -9.76 9.58
C ILE A 235 14.13 -9.28 8.15
N THR A 236 14.63 -10.19 7.31
CA THR A 236 14.87 -9.91 5.89
C THR A 236 14.34 -11.05 5.02
N PHE A 237 13.80 -10.66 3.84
CA PHE A 237 13.29 -11.63 2.85
C PHE A 237 12.17 -12.53 3.40
N CYS A 238 11.22 -11.97 4.13
CA CYS A 238 10.06 -12.68 4.65
C CYS A 238 8.77 -12.26 3.96
N GLU A 239 7.93 -13.23 3.62
CA GLU A 239 6.60 -13.01 3.07
C GLU A 239 5.51 -13.47 4.05
N LEU A 240 4.50 -12.64 4.26
CA LEU A 240 3.29 -12.95 5.03
C LEU A 240 2.10 -12.89 4.08
N ARG A 241 1.34 -13.99 3.93
CA ARG A 241 0.25 -13.98 2.95
C ARG A 241 -0.91 -14.91 3.28
N ASP A 242 -2.08 -14.55 2.75
CA ASP A 242 -3.27 -15.41 2.70
C ASP A 242 -3.80 -15.83 4.07
N PHE A 243 -3.82 -14.95 5.08
CA PHE A 243 -4.44 -15.23 6.39
C PHE A 243 -5.04 -13.98 7.03
N GLY A 244 -5.89 -14.17 8.04
CA GLY A 244 -6.51 -13.10 8.81
C GLY A 244 -6.06 -13.06 10.25
N LEU A 245 -5.81 -11.86 10.77
CA LEU A 245 -5.51 -11.55 12.17
C LEU A 245 -6.63 -10.68 12.75
N ASP A 246 -7.18 -11.09 13.85
CA ASP A 246 -8.16 -10.31 14.60
C ASP A 246 -7.61 -10.06 16.01
N GLY A 247 -7.34 -8.79 16.32
CA GLY A 247 -6.86 -8.36 17.63
C GLY A 247 -7.92 -8.49 18.74
N ASN A 248 -9.19 -8.71 18.37
CA ASN A 248 -10.32 -8.86 19.27
C ASN A 248 -10.41 -7.76 20.33
N ASN A 249 -9.95 -6.56 19.98
CA ASN A 249 -9.79 -5.39 20.86
C ASN A 249 -8.88 -5.63 22.10
N TYR A 250 -7.96 -6.60 22.00
CA TYR A 250 -6.99 -6.90 23.06
C TYR A 250 -5.55 -6.68 22.62
N SER A 251 -5.15 -7.19 21.46
CA SER A 251 -3.76 -7.06 21.01
C SER A 251 -3.38 -5.65 20.58
N ALA A 252 -2.15 -5.25 20.91
CA ALA A 252 -1.63 -3.93 20.58
C ALA A 252 -1.55 -3.70 19.07
N ASN A 253 -0.81 -4.55 18.33
CA ASN A 253 -0.72 -4.53 16.89
C ASN A 253 -1.02 -5.93 16.31
N GLY A 254 -1.47 -5.98 15.06
CA GLY A 254 -1.55 -7.26 14.35
C GLY A 254 -0.15 -7.78 14.01
N ILE A 255 0.62 -6.96 13.32
CA ILE A 255 2.01 -7.24 12.93
C ILE A 255 2.90 -6.08 13.43
N ASN A 256 4.00 -6.42 14.10
CA ASN A 256 4.96 -5.44 14.62
C ASN A 256 6.40 -5.83 14.24
N PHE A 257 6.95 -5.21 13.20
CA PHE A 257 8.31 -5.42 12.71
C PHE A 257 9.15 -4.15 12.83
N PRO A 258 9.72 -3.87 14.00
CA PRO A 258 10.47 -2.65 14.25
C PRO A 258 11.81 -2.55 13.48
N ASN A 259 12.29 -3.62 12.87
CA ASN A 259 13.49 -3.63 12.01
C ASN A 259 13.36 -4.72 10.94
N ALA A 260 12.86 -4.36 9.76
CA ALA A 260 12.51 -5.33 8.74
C ALA A 260 12.80 -4.80 7.33
N ASN A 261 13.39 -5.63 6.48
CA ASN A 261 13.78 -5.24 5.14
C ASN A 261 13.39 -6.33 4.14
N HIS A 262 13.04 -5.95 2.91
CA HIS A 262 12.62 -6.89 1.87
C HIS A 262 11.44 -7.76 2.35
N ILE A 263 10.41 -7.11 2.86
CA ILE A 263 9.21 -7.77 3.39
C ILE A 263 8.07 -7.63 2.39
N LYS A 264 7.34 -8.72 2.21
CA LYS A 264 6.08 -8.70 1.46
C LYS A 264 4.93 -9.15 2.35
N ILE A 265 3.87 -8.34 2.40
CA ILE A 265 2.61 -8.66 3.08
C ILE A 265 1.50 -8.62 2.02
N GLU A 266 0.91 -9.77 1.72
CA GLU A 266 -0.03 -9.92 0.61
C GLU A 266 -1.30 -10.64 1.04
N ASN A 267 -2.47 -10.07 0.71
CA ASN A 267 -3.76 -10.67 1.03
C ASN A 267 -3.90 -11.07 2.51
N VAL A 268 -3.46 -10.17 3.41
CA VAL A 268 -3.57 -10.33 4.86
C VAL A 268 -4.64 -9.38 5.39
N ASP A 269 -5.60 -9.92 6.14
CA ASP A 269 -6.60 -9.12 6.87
C ASP A 269 -6.11 -8.84 8.27
N VAL A 270 -6.18 -7.58 8.72
CA VAL A 270 -5.92 -7.22 10.13
C VAL A 270 -7.02 -6.33 10.66
N THR A 271 -7.69 -6.78 11.71
CA THR A 271 -8.82 -6.07 12.32
C THR A 271 -8.73 -6.02 13.85
N GLY A 272 -9.43 -5.08 14.46
CA GLY A 272 -9.71 -5.08 15.91
C GLY A 272 -8.49 -4.97 16.82
N THR A 273 -7.38 -4.37 16.37
CA THR A 273 -6.22 -4.11 17.23
C THR A 273 -6.43 -2.86 18.08
N THR A 274 -5.81 -2.78 19.25
CA THR A 274 -5.87 -1.61 20.16
C THR A 274 -4.86 -0.52 19.79
N SER A 275 -3.98 -0.79 18.83
CA SER A 275 -3.02 0.14 18.24
C SER A 275 -3.04 0.00 16.71
N ASN A 276 -1.89 -0.15 16.04
CA ASN A 276 -1.86 -0.22 14.59
C ASN A 276 -2.19 -1.63 14.08
N ALA A 277 -2.79 -1.73 12.89
CA ALA A 277 -2.89 -3.04 12.24
C ALA A 277 -1.49 -3.57 11.93
N ILE A 278 -0.67 -2.77 11.25
CA ILE A 278 0.72 -3.10 10.93
C ILE A 278 1.62 -1.95 11.33
N LEU A 279 2.63 -2.24 12.15
CA LEU A 279 3.76 -1.36 12.43
C LEU A 279 5.02 -2.01 11.86
N ILE A 280 5.70 -1.30 10.97
CA ILE A 280 6.89 -1.83 10.31
C ILE A 280 7.91 -0.71 10.06
N ASN A 281 9.17 -0.93 10.42
CA ASN A 281 10.25 0.00 10.17
C ASN A 281 11.31 -0.65 9.27
N GLY A 282 11.60 -0.02 8.12
CA GLY A 282 12.58 -0.58 7.21
C GLY A 282 12.52 -0.06 5.79
N TYR A 283 12.93 -0.89 4.83
CA TYR A 283 12.94 -0.56 3.40
C TYR A 283 12.62 -1.78 2.54
N SER A 284 12.29 -1.55 1.27
CA SER A 284 11.85 -2.60 0.32
C SER A 284 10.68 -3.40 0.88
N ILE A 285 9.59 -2.69 1.16
CA ILE A 285 8.40 -3.27 1.77
C ILE A 285 7.25 -3.19 0.79
N ASP A 286 6.62 -4.32 0.53
CA ASP A 286 5.43 -4.46 -0.30
C ASP A 286 4.24 -4.85 0.57
N ILE A 287 3.18 -4.03 0.55
CA ILE A 287 1.90 -4.29 1.24
C ILE A 287 0.82 -4.27 0.17
N ILE A 288 0.32 -5.44 -0.20
CA ILE A 288 -0.49 -5.62 -1.41
C ILE A 288 -1.78 -6.40 -1.12
N GLY A 289 -2.92 -5.86 -1.56
CA GLY A 289 -4.20 -6.56 -1.48
C GLY A 289 -4.69 -6.86 -0.07
N CYS A 290 -4.15 -6.17 0.93
CA CYS A 290 -4.50 -6.35 2.34
C CYS A 290 -5.78 -5.61 2.70
N ARG A 291 -6.45 -6.09 3.76
CA ARG A 291 -7.60 -5.42 4.37
C ARG A 291 -7.29 -5.05 5.82
N LEU A 292 -7.18 -3.76 6.08
CA LEU A 292 -6.77 -3.20 7.37
C LEU A 292 -7.92 -2.37 7.92
N LEU A 293 -8.76 -3.01 8.74
CA LEU A 293 -10.09 -2.52 9.05
C LEU A 293 -10.30 -2.32 10.55
N THR A 294 -10.90 -1.19 10.94
CA THR A 294 -11.42 -0.95 12.30
C THR A 294 -10.41 -1.17 13.44
N ASN A 295 -9.16 -0.84 13.22
CA ASN A 295 -8.14 -0.83 14.25
C ASN A 295 -8.19 0.50 15.04
N THR A 296 -7.82 0.50 16.31
CA THR A 296 -7.88 1.73 17.14
C THR A 296 -6.82 2.76 16.75
N GLY A 297 -5.65 2.31 16.31
CA GLY A 297 -4.56 3.15 15.79
C GLY A 297 -4.62 3.37 14.27
N ASN A 298 -3.45 3.39 13.65
CA ASN A 298 -3.34 3.48 12.21
C ASN A 298 -3.51 2.10 11.55
N ALA A 299 -4.00 2.07 10.31
CA ALA A 299 -3.91 0.85 9.52
C ALA A 299 -2.44 0.48 9.28
N LEU A 300 -1.67 1.41 8.74
CA LEU A 300 -0.22 1.25 8.52
C LEU A 300 0.54 2.35 9.26
N ASN A 301 1.54 1.96 10.03
CA ASN A 301 2.54 2.86 10.59
C ASN A 301 3.91 2.40 10.10
N ILE A 302 4.51 3.14 9.16
CA ILE A 302 5.76 2.78 8.51
C ILE A 302 6.81 3.82 8.85
N GLY A 303 7.87 3.37 9.52
CA GLY A 303 8.98 4.21 9.97
C GLY A 303 10.34 3.72 9.48
N GLY A 304 11.40 4.20 10.14
CA GLY A 304 12.77 3.81 9.83
C GLY A 304 13.28 4.41 8.52
N VAL A 305 13.83 3.59 7.63
CA VAL A 305 14.41 4.08 6.36
C VAL A 305 13.35 4.52 5.37
N CYS A 306 12.20 3.86 5.34
CA CYS A 306 11.06 4.15 4.43
C CYS A 306 11.44 4.24 2.94
N ASN A 307 12.40 3.44 2.47
CA ASN A 307 12.83 3.45 1.08
C ASN A 307 12.20 2.32 0.29
N ASN A 308 11.77 2.60 -0.94
CA ASN A 308 11.19 1.63 -1.86
C ASN A 308 10.00 0.88 -1.24
N LEU A 309 8.95 1.63 -0.91
CA LEU A 309 7.72 1.08 -0.35
C LEU A 309 6.64 1.02 -1.42
N ASN A 310 5.93 -0.10 -1.51
CA ASN A 310 4.77 -0.29 -2.37
C ASN A 310 3.54 -0.66 -1.52
N ILE A 311 2.59 0.24 -1.44
CA ILE A 311 1.31 0.07 -0.72
C ILE A 311 0.22 0.08 -1.79
N ILE A 312 -0.19 -1.11 -2.26
CA ILE A 312 -0.94 -1.23 -3.51
C ILE A 312 -2.19 -2.09 -3.34
N ASN A 313 -3.32 -1.61 -3.88
CA ASN A 313 -4.59 -2.34 -3.93
C ASN A 313 -5.11 -2.80 -2.54
N ASN A 314 -4.84 -2.04 -1.49
CA ASN A 314 -5.30 -2.36 -0.15
C ASN A 314 -6.65 -1.70 0.14
N ARG A 315 -7.43 -2.31 1.04
CA ARG A 315 -8.59 -1.69 1.67
C ARG A 315 -8.25 -1.23 3.07
N ILE A 316 -8.32 0.07 3.31
CA ILE A 316 -7.93 0.75 4.55
C ILE A 316 -9.13 1.52 5.08
N TYR A 317 -9.87 0.91 6.03
CA TYR A 317 -11.20 1.39 6.39
C TYR A 317 -11.40 1.53 7.90
N GLY A 318 -11.95 2.66 8.33
CA GLY A 318 -12.52 2.84 9.67
C GLY A 318 -11.52 2.79 10.83
N ASN A 319 -10.24 3.10 10.58
CA ASN A 319 -9.22 3.06 11.63
C ASN A 319 -9.29 4.31 12.53
N GLY A 320 -9.11 4.12 13.82
CA GLY A 320 -9.36 5.12 14.85
C GLY A 320 -8.37 6.28 14.89
N ALA A 321 -7.15 6.10 14.36
CA ALA A 321 -6.22 7.19 14.08
C ALA A 321 -6.24 7.52 12.59
N GLY A 322 -5.38 6.94 11.81
CA GLY A 322 -5.28 7.22 10.38
C GLY A 322 -5.18 5.97 9.52
N GLY A 323 -5.23 6.17 8.21
CA GLY A 323 -4.96 5.10 7.26
C GLY A 323 -3.47 4.76 7.24
N ILE A 324 -2.66 5.60 6.63
CA ILE A 324 -1.22 5.37 6.44
C ILE A 324 -0.42 6.49 7.09
N LEU A 325 0.49 6.13 7.98
CA LEU A 325 1.45 7.03 8.60
C LEU A 325 2.86 6.68 8.11
N LEU A 326 3.55 7.65 7.49
CA LEU A 326 4.93 7.52 7.01
C LEU A 326 5.84 8.41 7.84
N THR A 327 6.73 7.81 8.64
CA THR A 327 7.64 8.51 9.57
C THR A 327 9.10 8.11 9.37
N PRO A 328 9.75 8.58 8.28
CA PRO A 328 11.17 8.29 8.09
C PRO A 328 12.02 8.84 9.24
N ALA A 329 12.87 7.99 9.80
CA ALA A 329 13.71 8.33 10.95
C ALA A 329 14.95 9.20 10.60
N TYR A 330 15.35 9.23 9.32
CA TYR A 330 16.55 9.90 8.87
C TYR A 330 16.28 11.30 8.37
N ALA A 331 17.24 12.22 8.59
CA ALA A 331 17.20 13.58 8.08
C ALA A 331 17.10 13.66 6.53
N GLU A 332 17.55 12.62 5.84
CA GLU A 332 17.45 12.53 4.38
C GLU A 332 16.03 12.13 3.90
N GLY A 333 15.18 11.69 4.80
CA GLY A 333 13.81 11.23 4.51
C GLY A 333 13.73 9.84 3.87
N GLY A 334 12.52 9.33 3.72
CA GLY A 334 12.23 8.12 2.92
C GLY A 334 12.28 8.42 1.43
N MET A 335 12.53 7.41 0.60
CA MET A 335 12.62 7.58 -0.86
C MET A 335 11.79 6.56 -1.62
N SER A 336 11.11 7.01 -2.68
CA SER A 336 10.37 6.13 -3.59
C SER A 336 9.25 5.35 -2.89
N VAL A 337 8.26 6.06 -2.40
CA VAL A 337 7.07 5.48 -1.77
C VAL A 337 5.90 5.57 -2.75
N ARG A 338 5.22 4.45 -2.98
CA ARG A 338 4.03 4.34 -3.83
C ARG A 338 2.82 3.90 -3.00
N VAL A 339 1.76 4.68 -3.09
CA VAL A 339 0.45 4.40 -2.47
C VAL A 339 -0.57 4.46 -3.60
N ASN A 340 -0.81 3.34 -4.27
CA ASN A 340 -1.53 3.33 -5.53
C ASN A 340 -2.70 2.32 -5.53
N GLY A 341 -3.82 2.73 -6.10
CA GLY A 341 -4.99 1.86 -6.29
C GLY A 341 -5.65 1.39 -4.98
N ASN A 342 -5.42 2.09 -3.87
CA ASN A 342 -6.00 1.71 -2.59
C ASN A 342 -7.40 2.30 -2.40
N ASP A 343 -8.21 1.61 -1.63
CA ASP A 343 -9.49 2.05 -1.09
C ASP A 343 -9.26 2.55 0.35
N ILE A 344 -9.28 3.90 0.55
CA ILE A 344 -8.93 4.55 1.82
C ILE A 344 -10.14 5.32 2.34
N GLU A 345 -10.84 4.72 3.31
CA GLU A 345 -12.14 5.22 3.75
C GLU A 345 -12.25 5.38 5.28
N GLN A 346 -12.95 6.41 5.71
CA GLN A 346 -13.45 6.59 7.09
C GLN A 346 -12.38 6.47 8.19
N ASN A 347 -11.11 6.74 7.86
CA ASN A 347 -10.07 6.79 8.86
C ASN A 347 -10.18 8.13 9.63
N LYS A 348 -10.18 8.07 10.95
CA LYS A 348 -10.71 9.14 11.80
C LYS A 348 -9.96 10.46 11.69
N LEU A 349 -8.62 10.45 11.65
CA LEU A 349 -7.79 11.67 11.69
C LEU A 349 -7.21 12.06 10.34
N TYR A 350 -6.92 11.10 9.46
CA TYR A 350 -6.40 11.28 8.10
C TYR A 350 -6.44 9.98 7.31
N GLY A 351 -6.41 10.08 5.99
CA GLY A 351 -6.19 8.93 5.11
C GLY A 351 -4.69 8.59 5.01
N VAL A 352 -3.86 9.57 4.60
CA VAL A 352 -2.39 9.45 4.56
C VAL A 352 -1.75 10.65 5.23
N MET A 353 -0.76 10.39 6.08
CA MET A 353 0.11 11.41 6.67
C MET A 353 1.57 11.08 6.41
N SER A 354 2.32 12.01 5.84
CA SER A 354 3.72 11.83 5.47
C SER A 354 4.61 12.90 6.06
N PHE A 355 5.71 12.47 6.69
CA PHE A 355 6.76 13.33 7.24
C PHE A 355 8.07 13.10 6.50
N GLY A 356 8.39 13.97 5.54
CA GLY A 356 9.70 13.99 4.92
C GLY A 356 10.01 12.84 3.95
N VAL A 357 9.06 12.43 3.12
CA VAL A 357 9.27 11.45 2.05
C VAL A 357 9.64 12.15 0.75
N LYS A 358 10.67 11.64 0.06
CA LYS A 358 11.10 12.08 -1.27
C LYS A 358 10.64 11.07 -2.33
N GLY A 359 9.95 11.55 -3.37
CA GLY A 359 9.36 10.67 -4.39
C GLY A 359 8.15 9.90 -3.85
N LEU A 360 7.22 10.60 -3.21
CA LEU A 360 5.95 10.07 -2.76
C LEU A 360 4.92 10.14 -3.90
N ASN A 361 4.39 8.99 -4.32
CA ASN A 361 3.33 8.90 -5.30
C ASN A 361 2.04 8.40 -4.62
N LEU A 362 0.99 9.21 -4.71
CA LEU A 362 -0.37 8.92 -4.21
C LEU A 362 -1.29 8.90 -5.43
N ASP A 363 -1.24 7.79 -6.20
CA ASP A 363 -1.88 7.76 -7.51
C ASP A 363 -3.05 6.75 -7.54
N ASP A 364 -4.13 7.09 -8.26
CA ASP A 364 -5.27 6.22 -8.56
C ASP A 364 -5.97 5.60 -7.33
N ASN A 365 -5.94 6.29 -6.18
CA ASN A 365 -6.62 5.81 -4.98
C ASN A 365 -8.06 6.33 -4.93
N TYR A 366 -8.93 5.54 -4.30
CA TYR A 366 -10.26 5.96 -3.88
C TYR A 366 -10.21 6.49 -2.43
N TRP A 367 -10.82 7.63 -2.19
CA TRP A 367 -10.85 8.30 -0.89
C TRP A 367 -12.28 8.61 -0.47
N GLU A 368 -12.65 8.21 0.73
CA GLU A 368 -13.96 8.56 1.28
C GLU A 368 -13.88 8.89 2.77
N ARG A 369 -14.25 10.13 3.12
CA ARG A 369 -14.51 10.54 4.50
C ARG A 369 -13.36 10.30 5.49
N ASN A 370 -12.12 10.45 5.09
CA ASN A 370 -11.01 10.43 6.03
C ASN A 370 -10.87 11.79 6.72
N GLY A 371 -10.28 11.81 7.92
CA GLY A 371 -9.99 13.04 8.64
C GLY A 371 -11.21 13.75 9.24
N GLU A 372 -12.33 13.10 9.45
CA GLU A 372 -13.57 13.73 9.96
C GLU A 372 -13.40 14.38 11.35
N SER A 373 -12.56 13.82 12.22
CA SER A 373 -12.26 14.40 13.53
C SER A 373 -11.20 15.50 13.44
N GLY A 374 -10.47 15.60 12.35
CA GLY A 374 -9.30 16.45 12.17
C GLY A 374 -8.10 15.99 13.01
N TYR A 375 -6.91 16.22 12.48
CA TYR A 375 -5.68 15.94 13.22
C TYR A 375 -5.33 17.13 14.12
N PRO A 376 -5.18 16.92 15.45
CA PRO A 376 -4.86 17.99 16.38
C PRO A 376 -3.36 18.32 16.33
N TYR A 377 -2.98 19.32 15.56
CA TYR A 377 -1.63 19.85 15.61
C TYR A 377 -1.41 20.62 16.91
N GLY A 378 -0.44 20.18 17.73
CA GLY A 378 -0.13 20.79 19.02
C GLY A 378 0.56 22.16 18.90
N THR A 379 -0.15 23.14 18.38
CA THR A 379 0.26 24.55 18.38
C THR A 379 -0.49 25.29 19.49
N PRO A 380 -0.05 26.51 19.91
CA PRO A 380 -0.81 27.33 20.86
C PRO A 380 -2.26 27.61 20.45
N GLU A 381 -2.54 27.44 19.18
CA GLU A 381 -3.87 27.52 18.58
C GLU A 381 -4.23 26.11 18.10
N PHE A 382 -4.93 25.33 18.89
CA PHE A 382 -5.38 23.98 18.55
C PHE A 382 -6.11 23.99 17.20
N ILE A 383 -5.37 23.69 16.12
CA ILE A 383 -5.94 23.62 14.79
C ILE A 383 -6.18 22.15 14.48
N ASN A 384 -7.44 21.76 14.45
CA ASN A 384 -7.87 20.46 13.93
C ASN A 384 -8.03 20.56 12.43
N ILE A 385 -7.07 20.06 11.68
CA ILE A 385 -7.14 20.02 10.22
C ILE A 385 -7.80 18.74 9.75
N LYS A 386 -8.86 18.89 8.98
CA LYS A 386 -9.64 17.81 8.37
C LYS A 386 -9.28 17.66 6.91
N ALA A 387 -8.40 16.72 6.60
CA ALA A 387 -8.00 16.42 5.24
C ALA A 387 -7.73 14.92 5.04
N ASP A 388 -7.86 14.46 3.80
CA ASP A 388 -7.52 13.08 3.44
C ASP A 388 -6.00 12.87 3.45
N ILE A 389 -5.25 13.83 2.93
CA ILE A 389 -3.80 13.76 2.77
C ILE A 389 -3.12 14.87 3.56
N HIS A 390 -2.17 14.52 4.41
CA HIS A 390 -1.34 15.46 5.16
C HIS A 390 0.13 15.31 4.77
N LEU A 391 0.70 16.35 4.18
CA LEU A 391 2.13 16.45 3.83
C LEU A 391 2.82 17.41 4.78
N ILE A 392 3.48 16.89 5.79
CA ILE A 392 4.00 17.68 6.91
C ILE A 392 5.54 17.65 6.91
N ALA A 393 6.14 18.82 7.06
CA ALA A 393 7.60 18.96 7.11
C ALA A 393 8.19 18.86 8.53
N ASN A 394 7.37 18.62 9.53
CA ASN A 394 7.82 18.36 10.90
C ASN A 394 6.81 17.46 11.61
N GLU A 395 7.32 16.50 12.37
CA GLU A 395 6.47 15.59 13.13
C GLU A 395 5.59 16.35 14.11
N PHE A 396 4.26 16.21 13.92
CA PHE A 396 3.24 16.65 14.86
C PHE A 396 3.20 18.15 15.20
N THR A 397 4.00 18.99 14.53
CA THR A 397 3.96 20.45 14.69
C THR A 397 3.80 21.13 13.34
N LEU A 398 3.17 22.30 13.33
CA LEU A 398 3.04 23.10 12.10
C LEU A 398 4.29 23.93 11.78
N ILE A 399 5.34 23.81 12.59
CA ILE A 399 6.62 24.50 12.37
C ILE A 399 7.45 23.64 11.41
N PRO A 400 7.72 24.07 10.17
CA PRO A 400 8.47 23.28 9.21
C PRO A 400 9.89 23.02 9.70
N ASP A 401 10.27 21.76 9.79
CA ASP A 401 11.67 21.36 9.89
C ASP A 401 12.21 21.15 8.47
N VAL A 402 13.08 22.04 8.03
CA VAL A 402 13.64 22.01 6.68
C VAL A 402 14.50 20.77 6.39
N THR A 403 14.79 19.97 7.39
CA THR A 403 15.51 18.69 7.25
C THR A 403 14.58 17.51 6.95
N LYS A 404 13.27 17.63 7.28
CA LYS A 404 12.24 16.60 7.08
C LYS A 404 11.17 17.06 6.11
N ILE A 405 11.53 17.22 4.86
CA ILE A 405 10.67 17.81 3.83
C ILE A 405 10.16 16.75 2.88
N ASN A 406 8.85 16.74 2.66
CA ASN A 406 8.28 16.00 1.52
C ASN A 406 8.75 16.68 0.22
N ASP A 407 9.38 15.92 -0.68
CA ASP A 407 9.92 16.40 -1.95
C ASP A 407 9.52 15.49 -3.09
N THR A 408 9.24 16.08 -4.24
CA THR A 408 8.84 15.34 -5.45
C THR A 408 7.60 14.46 -5.16
N VAL A 409 6.54 15.12 -4.67
CA VAL A 409 5.27 14.47 -4.35
C VAL A 409 4.36 14.53 -5.58
N SER A 410 3.78 13.40 -5.95
CA SER A 410 2.80 13.25 -7.01
C SER A 410 1.47 12.74 -6.44
N ILE A 411 0.37 13.43 -6.77
CA ILE A 411 -1.00 13.08 -6.36
C ILE A 411 -1.86 13.11 -7.62
N ARG A 412 -2.12 11.93 -8.21
CA ARG A 412 -2.70 11.82 -9.55
C ARG A 412 -3.83 10.81 -9.62
N GLY A 413 -4.81 11.07 -10.49
CA GLY A 413 -5.85 10.11 -10.84
C GLY A 413 -6.76 9.68 -9.69
N ASN A 414 -6.70 10.34 -8.54
CA ASN A 414 -7.46 9.97 -7.36
C ASN A 414 -8.92 10.35 -7.50
N GLN A 415 -9.79 9.55 -6.90
CA GLN A 415 -11.21 9.86 -6.76
C GLN A 415 -11.54 10.07 -5.28
N GLN A 416 -12.08 11.23 -4.96
CA GLN A 416 -12.54 11.56 -3.62
C GLN A 416 -14.06 11.74 -3.63
N THR A 417 -14.76 11.09 -2.72
CA THR A 417 -16.20 11.21 -2.56
C THR A 417 -16.60 11.25 -1.09
N ALA A 418 -17.78 11.81 -0.82
CA ALA A 418 -18.46 11.73 0.46
C ALA A 418 -19.93 11.30 0.25
N ILE A 419 -20.22 10.65 -0.89
CA ILE A 419 -21.58 10.28 -1.29
C ILE A 419 -22.17 9.27 -0.30
N GLY A 420 -23.40 9.56 0.14
CA GLY A 420 -24.25 8.58 0.84
C GLY A 420 -24.43 8.80 2.33
N TYR A 421 -23.92 9.88 2.90
CA TYR A 421 -24.08 10.13 4.34
C TYR A 421 -24.81 11.44 4.65
N ALA A 422 -25.60 11.37 5.72
CA ALA A 422 -26.51 12.43 6.15
C ALA A 422 -25.80 13.80 6.28
N ASN A 423 -26.57 14.86 6.06
CA ASN A 423 -26.18 16.29 6.13
C ASN A 423 -25.53 16.73 7.48
N SER A 424 -25.27 15.80 8.42
CA SER A 424 -24.80 16.09 9.78
C SER A 424 -23.28 15.97 9.98
N LEU A 425 -22.53 15.52 8.96
CA LEU A 425 -21.08 15.38 9.10
C LEU A 425 -20.36 16.69 8.80
N PRO A 426 -19.32 17.04 9.59
CA PRO A 426 -18.55 18.25 9.37
C PRO A 426 -17.83 18.21 8.00
N ASN A 427 -17.75 19.37 7.37
CA ASN A 427 -16.99 19.52 6.14
C ASN A 427 -15.50 19.28 6.39
N GLN A 428 -14.79 18.68 5.42
CA GLN A 428 -13.34 18.65 5.39
C GLN A 428 -12.80 20.04 4.98
N ASP A 429 -11.65 20.42 5.55
CA ASP A 429 -10.97 21.67 5.19
C ASP A 429 -10.38 21.59 3.79
N GLY A 430 -9.88 20.39 3.41
CA GLY A 430 -9.36 20.14 2.09
C GLY A 430 -9.12 18.65 1.81
N PHE A 431 -8.88 18.33 0.55
CA PHE A 431 -8.40 17.01 0.15
C PHE A 431 -6.94 16.82 0.56
N ILE A 432 -6.11 17.84 0.32
CA ILE A 432 -4.68 17.84 0.64
C ILE A 432 -4.39 18.99 1.60
N PHE A 433 -3.66 18.72 2.66
CA PHE A 433 -3.10 19.69 3.59
C PHE A 433 -1.58 19.62 3.61
N THR A 434 -0.89 20.76 3.57
CA THR A 434 0.56 20.83 3.70
C THR A 434 1.01 22.08 4.46
N ASN A 435 2.04 21.93 5.29
CA ASN A 435 2.77 23.06 5.85
C ASN A 435 4.08 23.34 5.08
N TYR A 436 4.61 22.34 4.37
CA TYR A 436 5.68 22.50 3.38
C TYR A 436 5.86 21.21 2.56
N ALA A 437 5.81 21.35 1.24
CA ALA A 437 6.22 20.33 0.28
C ALA A 437 7.03 20.97 -0.84
N LYS A 438 8.24 20.50 -1.10
CA LYS A 438 9.19 21.21 -1.98
C LYS A 438 8.78 21.24 -3.43
N ASN A 439 8.48 20.08 -4.01
CA ASN A 439 7.97 19.92 -5.37
C ASN A 439 6.68 19.11 -5.31
N LEU A 440 5.54 19.73 -5.58
CA LEU A 440 4.22 19.13 -5.45
C LEU A 440 3.49 19.16 -6.80
N THR A 441 3.09 17.98 -7.28
CA THR A 441 2.29 17.79 -8.48
C THR A 441 0.92 17.24 -8.10
N ILE A 442 -0.15 17.91 -8.49
CA ILE A 442 -1.54 17.50 -8.24
C ILE A 442 -2.28 17.54 -9.57
N GLU A 443 -2.58 16.39 -10.17
CA GLU A 443 -3.18 16.36 -11.49
C GLU A 443 -4.20 15.23 -11.69
N ASN A 444 -5.20 15.47 -12.53
CA ASN A 444 -6.21 14.50 -12.93
C ASN A 444 -7.04 13.93 -11.76
N ASN A 445 -7.11 14.60 -10.61
CA ASN A 445 -7.92 14.14 -9.48
C ASN A 445 -9.37 14.57 -9.64
N GLN A 446 -10.30 13.76 -9.15
CA GLN A 446 -11.74 14.01 -9.18
C GLN A 446 -12.29 14.13 -7.77
N LEU A 447 -12.74 15.30 -7.39
CA LEU A 447 -13.47 15.57 -6.14
C LEU A 447 -14.97 15.60 -6.44
N LEU A 448 -15.65 14.49 -6.19
CA LEU A 448 -17.04 14.26 -6.64
C LEU A 448 -18.10 14.83 -5.71
N ASP A 449 -17.78 15.09 -4.46
CA ASP A 449 -18.72 15.72 -3.51
C ASP A 449 -18.16 17.01 -2.91
N ALA A 450 -18.43 18.02 -3.63
CA ALA A 450 -18.03 19.38 -3.35
C ALA A 450 -18.72 20.04 -2.16
N SER A 451 -19.83 19.51 -1.71
CA SER A 451 -20.53 20.06 -0.53
C SER A 451 -19.82 19.73 0.78
N LYS A 452 -18.87 18.80 0.76
CA LYS A 452 -18.18 18.27 1.95
C LYS A 452 -16.68 18.53 1.98
N VAL A 453 -16.03 18.72 0.84
CA VAL A 453 -14.62 19.07 0.76
C VAL A 453 -14.48 20.51 0.27
N ASN A 454 -14.05 21.39 1.16
CA ASN A 454 -14.00 22.83 0.89
C ASN A 454 -12.92 23.20 -0.14
N ASN A 455 -11.80 22.46 -0.15
CA ASN A 455 -10.61 22.81 -0.94
C ASN A 455 -9.91 21.61 -1.53
N LEU A 456 -9.32 21.76 -2.73
CA LEU A 456 -8.38 20.78 -3.26
C LEU A 456 -7.09 20.74 -2.44
N LEU A 457 -6.55 21.91 -2.13
CA LEU A 457 -5.28 22.05 -1.42
C LEU A 457 -5.38 23.17 -0.37
N VAL A 458 -5.04 22.84 0.87
CA VAL A 458 -4.86 23.80 1.96
C VAL A 458 -3.38 23.89 2.30
N MET A 459 -2.84 25.09 2.23
CA MET A 459 -1.43 25.38 2.55
C MET A 459 -1.35 26.21 3.80
N TYR A 460 -0.70 25.69 4.83
CA TYR A 460 -0.49 26.41 6.08
C TYR A 460 0.86 27.12 6.07
N ARG A 461 0.85 28.41 6.33
CA ARG A 461 2.07 29.20 6.50
C ARG A 461 2.27 29.59 7.96
N ASN A 462 3.43 29.25 8.49
CA ASN A 462 3.89 29.79 9.75
C ASN A 462 4.61 31.13 9.50
N ASN A 463 4.47 32.08 10.41
CA ASN A 463 5.16 33.37 10.37
C ASN A 463 6.69 33.29 10.26
N LEU A 464 7.27 32.11 10.44
CA LEU A 464 8.72 31.86 10.40
C LEU A 464 9.24 31.35 9.04
N SER A 465 8.37 30.89 8.13
CA SER A 465 8.80 30.41 6.82
C SER A 465 8.22 31.28 5.71
N SER A 466 9.08 31.75 4.81
CA SER A 466 8.66 32.54 3.66
C SER A 466 8.09 31.72 2.51
N LYS A 467 8.08 30.38 2.62
CA LYS A 467 7.65 29.47 1.53
C LYS A 467 6.91 28.26 2.08
N VAL A 468 5.84 27.86 1.42
CA VAL A 468 5.08 26.61 1.67
C VAL A 468 5.39 25.56 0.63
N THR A 469 5.85 25.97 -0.55
CA THR A 469 6.34 25.11 -1.62
C THR A 469 7.31 25.83 -2.52
N ASP A 470 8.28 25.13 -3.09
CA ASP A 470 9.18 25.66 -4.11
C ASP A 470 8.56 25.60 -5.50
N ARG A 471 7.86 24.50 -5.79
CA ARG A 471 7.13 24.29 -7.05
C ARG A 471 5.81 23.59 -6.79
N LEU A 472 4.74 24.18 -7.29
CA LEU A 472 3.42 23.58 -7.31
C LEU A 472 2.94 23.47 -8.76
N TYR A 473 2.63 22.25 -9.17
CA TYR A 473 2.02 21.96 -10.46
C TYR A 473 0.59 21.46 -10.24
N LEU A 474 -0.38 22.17 -10.78
CA LEU A 474 -1.80 21.82 -10.73
C LEU A 474 -2.34 21.66 -12.16
N ALA A 475 -2.94 20.51 -12.49
CA ALA A 475 -3.51 20.32 -13.83
C ALA A 475 -4.71 19.38 -13.82
N ASN A 476 -5.73 19.71 -14.63
CA ASN A 476 -6.86 18.84 -14.95
C ASN A 476 -7.61 18.23 -13.73
N ASN A 477 -7.57 18.88 -12.56
CA ASN A 477 -8.33 18.42 -11.42
C ASN A 477 -9.80 18.85 -11.58
N THR A 478 -10.74 17.92 -11.36
CA THR A 478 -12.18 18.22 -11.35
C THR A 478 -12.60 18.47 -9.93
N VAL A 479 -12.98 19.71 -9.63
CA VAL A 479 -13.51 20.13 -8.33
C VAL A 479 -14.94 20.60 -8.55
N ASN A 480 -15.93 19.89 -8.06
CA ASN A 480 -17.34 20.25 -8.23
C ASN A 480 -17.77 21.48 -7.43
N SER A 481 -17.03 21.89 -6.46
CA SER A 481 -17.14 23.15 -5.78
C SER A 481 -15.82 23.85 -5.77
N ILE A 482 -15.97 25.08 -5.53
CA ILE A 482 -14.99 26.12 -5.41
C ILE A 482 -14.00 25.75 -4.30
N GLY A 483 -12.99 24.94 -4.63
CA GLY A 483 -11.88 24.70 -3.76
C GLY A 483 -10.98 25.93 -3.71
N TYR A 484 -10.55 26.30 -2.55
CA TYR A 484 -9.54 27.32 -2.34
C TYR A 484 -8.15 26.71 -2.47
N VAL A 485 -7.38 27.19 -3.43
CA VAL A 485 -5.96 26.90 -3.51
C VAL A 485 -5.22 28.13 -3.00
N GLY A 486 -4.78 28.08 -1.75
CA GLY A 486 -4.07 29.20 -1.16
C GLY A 486 -3.39 28.83 0.14
N SER A 487 -2.46 29.67 0.58
CA SER A 487 -1.93 29.56 1.91
C SER A 487 -2.93 30.08 2.93
N TYR A 488 -3.15 29.34 3.98
CA TYR A 488 -4.00 29.71 5.09
C TYR A 488 -3.15 30.13 6.27
N ASP A 489 -3.29 31.38 6.71
CA ASP A 489 -2.77 31.85 7.99
C ASP A 489 -3.94 31.91 8.98
N PRO A 490 -4.01 31.00 9.97
CA PRO A 490 -5.11 30.98 10.90
C PRO A 490 -5.16 32.19 11.83
N ALA A 491 -4.05 32.89 12.03
CA ALA A 491 -4.00 34.09 12.86
C ALA A 491 -4.64 35.30 12.18
N THR A 492 -4.59 35.36 10.86
CA THR A 492 -5.12 36.50 10.07
C THR A 492 -6.33 36.13 9.24
N GLN A 493 -6.64 34.84 9.07
CA GLN A 493 -7.65 34.30 8.15
C GLN A 493 -7.47 34.80 6.69
N ASN A 494 -6.31 35.37 6.38
CA ASN A 494 -6.00 35.87 5.06
C ASN A 494 -5.23 34.82 4.26
N PRO A 495 -5.66 34.54 3.02
CA PRO A 495 -4.89 33.74 2.08
C PRO A 495 -3.60 34.50 1.73
N ASP A 496 -2.46 33.92 2.03
CA ASP A 496 -1.19 34.51 1.64
C ASP A 496 -0.78 34.04 0.23
N THR A 497 -0.13 34.96 -0.48
CA THR A 497 0.29 34.78 -1.87
C THR A 497 1.51 33.85 -1.96
N ALA A 498 1.30 32.54 -1.90
CA ALA A 498 2.32 31.58 -2.32
C ALA A 498 2.53 31.67 -3.84
N HIS A 499 3.73 31.40 -4.32
CA HIS A 499 4.02 31.31 -5.75
C HIS A 499 3.38 30.03 -6.32
N LEU A 500 2.09 30.09 -6.62
CA LEU A 500 1.35 29.02 -7.24
C LEU A 500 1.57 29.04 -8.75
N ILE A 501 1.97 27.94 -9.32
CA ILE A 501 2.01 27.73 -10.77
C ILE A 501 0.85 26.82 -11.11
N ASP A 502 -0.25 27.41 -11.60
CA ASP A 502 -1.41 26.64 -12.07
C ASP A 502 -1.36 26.47 -13.58
N ILE A 503 -1.47 25.21 -14.00
CA ILE A 503 -1.61 24.86 -15.41
C ILE A 503 -2.94 24.10 -15.58
N ALA A 504 -4.00 24.84 -15.92
CA ALA A 504 -5.25 24.34 -16.49
C ALA A 504 -6.05 23.30 -15.68
N ASN A 505 -6.85 23.75 -14.74
CA ASN A 505 -8.06 23.03 -14.32
C ASN A 505 -9.17 23.28 -15.35
N ARG A 506 -9.75 22.24 -15.92
CA ARG A 506 -10.60 22.31 -17.14
C ARG A 506 -11.85 23.18 -17.05
N GLU A 507 -12.38 23.49 -15.89
CA GLU A 507 -13.60 24.32 -15.74
C GLU A 507 -13.34 25.75 -15.23
N LEU A 508 -12.14 26.05 -14.78
CA LEU A 508 -11.83 27.30 -14.07
C LEU A 508 -10.83 28.20 -14.80
N THR A 509 -10.38 27.80 -15.98
CA THR A 509 -9.34 28.51 -16.76
C THR A 509 -9.89 29.36 -17.89
N ALA A 510 -11.09 29.85 -17.78
CA ALA A 510 -11.47 30.95 -18.65
C ALA A 510 -10.57 32.15 -18.31
N ASN A 511 -9.62 32.46 -19.18
CA ASN A 511 -8.93 33.75 -19.09
C ASN A 511 -9.93 34.86 -19.40
N TYR A 512 -10.25 35.65 -18.40
CA TYR A 512 -11.19 36.78 -18.54
C TYR A 512 -10.55 37.99 -19.19
N LEU A 513 -9.26 37.94 -19.52
CA LEU A 513 -8.54 38.99 -20.20
C LEU A 513 -8.23 38.56 -21.65
N ASP A 514 -8.40 39.51 -22.53
CA ASP A 514 -8.05 39.33 -23.93
C ASP A 514 -6.54 39.51 -24.14
N ARG A 515 -5.93 38.59 -24.90
CA ARG A 515 -4.50 38.59 -25.24
C ARG A 515 -4.08 39.92 -25.90
N ASN A 516 -4.95 40.45 -26.76
CA ASN A 516 -4.68 41.65 -27.54
C ASN A 516 -4.86 42.91 -26.74
N MET A 517 -5.23 42.81 -25.47
CA MET A 517 -5.45 43.96 -24.59
C MET A 517 -6.35 45.07 -25.23
N LEU A 518 -7.28 44.63 -26.05
CA LEU A 518 -8.19 45.53 -26.78
C LEU A 518 -9.02 46.46 -25.89
N LEU A 519 -9.34 45.98 -24.69
CA LEU A 519 -10.16 46.69 -23.72
C LEU A 519 -9.33 47.32 -22.60
N TRP A 520 -8.00 47.35 -22.77
CA TRP A 520 -7.14 47.98 -21.80
C TRP A 520 -7.04 49.48 -22.08
N ASN A 521 -7.27 50.27 -21.06
CA ASN A 521 -7.29 51.73 -21.16
C ASN A 521 -6.30 52.34 -20.18
N ALA A 522 -5.77 53.49 -20.55
CA ALA A 522 -5.05 54.34 -19.60
C ALA A 522 -6.06 54.96 -18.63
N ALA A 523 -5.90 54.70 -17.31
CA ALA A 523 -6.65 55.43 -16.31
C ALA A 523 -6.05 56.83 -16.15
N SER A 524 -6.85 57.84 -16.33
CA SER A 524 -6.59 59.30 -16.29
C SER A 524 -5.12 59.77 -16.46
N GLY A 525 -4.89 60.47 -17.55
CA GLY A 525 -3.67 61.28 -17.75
C GLY A 525 -2.48 60.59 -18.41
N THR A 526 -2.61 59.41 -18.95
CA THR A 526 -1.51 58.62 -19.48
C THR A 526 -1.64 58.22 -20.94
N THR A 527 -0.59 58.49 -21.69
CA THR A 527 -0.33 57.86 -22.99
C THR A 527 0.52 56.62 -22.77
N GLY A 528 -0.07 55.43 -22.56
CA GLY A 528 0.62 54.16 -22.67
C GLY A 528 0.75 53.84 -24.16
N THR A 529 1.90 53.41 -24.64
CA THR A 529 2.10 53.05 -26.04
C THR A 529 2.31 51.53 -26.11
N LEU A 530 1.47 50.84 -26.84
CA LEU A 530 1.69 49.49 -27.29
C LEU A 530 2.86 49.48 -28.27
N ILE A 531 3.90 48.74 -27.97
CA ILE A 531 5.02 48.62 -28.88
C ILE A 531 5.32 47.15 -29.18
N LYS A 532 5.56 46.91 -30.46
CA LYS A 532 6.26 45.71 -30.90
C LYS A 532 7.72 45.92 -30.52
N THR A 533 8.18 45.24 -29.49
CA THR A 533 9.57 45.34 -29.06
C THR A 533 10.29 44.05 -29.40
N GLN A 534 11.61 44.10 -29.59
CA GLN A 534 12.44 42.91 -29.73
C GLN A 534 12.59 42.16 -28.37
N ASN A 535 12.09 42.75 -27.28
CA ASN A 535 12.14 42.20 -25.95
C ASN A 535 10.77 41.59 -25.59
N ILE A 536 10.48 40.43 -26.13
CA ILE A 536 9.20 39.71 -26.03
C ILE A 536 9.47 38.42 -25.25
N TYR A 537 8.59 38.08 -24.29
CA TYR A 537 8.68 36.81 -23.57
C TYR A 537 7.99 35.69 -24.37
N ALA A 538 6.79 35.93 -24.84
CA ALA A 538 6.01 34.98 -25.64
C ALA A 538 5.11 35.71 -26.63
N GLY A 539 4.83 35.10 -27.77
CA GLY A 539 4.05 35.72 -28.85
C GLY A 539 4.78 36.84 -29.57
N ASN A 540 4.06 37.73 -30.23
CA ASN A 540 4.64 38.76 -31.13
C ASN A 540 4.74 40.15 -30.50
N TYR A 541 4.16 40.38 -29.31
CA TYR A 541 3.99 41.72 -28.74
C TYR A 541 4.10 41.74 -27.23
N SER A 542 4.70 42.78 -26.70
CA SER A 542 4.66 43.17 -25.28
C SER A 542 4.12 44.58 -25.16
N PHE A 543 3.49 44.84 -24.02
CA PHE A 543 3.00 46.18 -23.66
C PHE A 543 4.08 46.97 -22.96
N LEU A 544 4.28 48.22 -23.37
CA LEU A 544 5.17 49.15 -22.69
C LEU A 544 4.37 50.18 -21.89
N VAL A 545 4.57 50.21 -20.59
CA VAL A 545 4.13 51.28 -19.71
C VAL A 545 5.33 52.18 -19.42
N THR A 546 5.36 53.38 -19.98
CA THR A 546 6.47 54.30 -19.82
C THR A 546 6.59 54.87 -18.40
N SER A 547 7.73 55.47 -18.09
CA SER A 547 8.00 56.08 -16.79
C SER A 547 7.04 57.24 -16.43
N GLY A 548 6.91 57.49 -15.13
CA GLY A 548 5.97 58.46 -14.57
C GLY A 548 4.76 57.79 -13.91
N ASP A 549 4.05 58.46 -13.02
CA ASP A 549 2.88 57.84 -12.30
C ASP A 549 1.76 57.47 -13.28
N ARG A 550 1.87 56.31 -13.84
CA ARG A 550 1.02 55.81 -14.92
C ARG A 550 0.35 54.52 -14.55
N VAL A 551 -0.97 54.46 -14.65
CA VAL A 551 -1.78 53.25 -14.47
C VAL A 551 -2.34 52.82 -15.80
N TRP A 552 -2.15 51.58 -16.13
CA TRP A 552 -2.71 50.97 -17.33
C TRP A 552 -3.37 49.64 -16.98
N GLY A 553 -4.63 49.48 -17.38
CA GLY A 553 -5.40 48.34 -16.94
C GLY A 553 -6.75 48.18 -17.59
N ARG A 554 -7.50 47.22 -17.14
CA ARG A 554 -8.85 46.89 -17.60
C ARG A 554 -9.82 46.84 -16.43
N THR A 555 -11.03 47.38 -16.68
CA THR A 555 -12.21 47.24 -15.81
C THR A 555 -13.08 46.11 -16.33
N ILE A 556 -13.46 45.18 -15.47
CA ILE A 556 -14.43 44.12 -15.75
C ILE A 556 -15.69 44.41 -14.93
N ASP A 557 -16.83 44.56 -15.63
CA ASP A 557 -18.13 44.74 -15.03
C ASP A 557 -18.65 43.40 -14.51
N LEU A 558 -18.81 43.28 -13.21
CA LEU A 558 -19.26 42.05 -12.57
C LEU A 558 -20.75 41.75 -12.73
N ASN A 559 -21.51 42.69 -13.27
CA ASN A 559 -22.89 42.40 -13.68
C ASN A 559 -22.92 41.62 -15.01
N LYS A 560 -21.84 41.73 -15.80
CA LYS A 560 -21.64 40.96 -17.04
C LYS A 560 -20.81 39.66 -16.83
N SER A 561 -20.16 39.53 -15.69
CA SER A 561 -19.37 38.36 -15.29
C SER A 561 -19.73 37.98 -13.85
N PRO A 562 -21.00 37.63 -13.57
CA PRO A 562 -21.48 37.35 -12.21
C PRO A 562 -20.85 36.11 -11.61
N GLU A 563 -20.33 35.19 -12.43
CA GLU A 563 -19.62 33.97 -12.03
C GLU A 563 -18.33 34.25 -11.28
N LEU A 564 -17.79 35.46 -11.35
CA LEU A 564 -16.61 35.87 -10.57
C LEU A 564 -16.95 36.27 -9.14
N LYS A 565 -18.22 36.58 -8.85
CA LYS A 565 -18.65 36.97 -7.51
C LYS A 565 -18.62 35.81 -6.52
N GLY A 566 -18.24 36.07 -5.30
CA GLY A 566 -18.09 35.06 -4.26
C GLY A 566 -16.89 34.14 -4.46
N LYS A 567 -15.93 34.55 -5.29
CA LYS A 567 -14.79 33.73 -5.66
C LYS A 567 -13.46 34.42 -5.37
N PHE A 568 -12.44 33.63 -5.16
CA PHE A 568 -11.06 34.10 -5.14
C PHE A 568 -10.54 34.12 -6.59
N VAL A 569 -10.01 35.26 -7.02
CA VAL A 569 -9.59 35.51 -8.41
C VAL A 569 -8.15 35.99 -8.43
N TRP A 570 -7.37 35.46 -9.35
CA TRP A 570 -5.98 35.81 -9.55
C TRP A 570 -5.78 36.61 -10.84
N PHE A 571 -4.97 37.65 -10.75
CA PHE A 571 -4.43 38.38 -11.88
C PHE A 571 -2.92 38.17 -11.97
N GLY A 572 -2.42 37.78 -13.11
CA GLY A 572 -1.01 37.55 -13.32
C GLY A 572 -0.55 37.93 -14.72
N ALA A 573 0.72 38.26 -14.86
CA ALA A 573 1.36 38.57 -16.13
C ALA A 573 2.87 38.30 -16.08
N TRP A 574 3.47 38.07 -17.25
CA TRP A 574 4.89 38.21 -17.42
C TRP A 574 5.28 39.67 -17.49
N VAL A 575 6.24 40.03 -16.67
CA VAL A 575 6.64 41.46 -16.54
C VAL A 575 8.16 41.53 -16.62
N ASN A 576 8.61 42.53 -17.41
CA ASN A 576 10.01 42.98 -17.40
C ASN A 576 10.01 44.44 -16.92
N ASP A 577 10.39 44.60 -15.67
CA ASP A 577 10.42 45.91 -15.02
C ASP A 577 11.83 46.48 -15.06
N GLN A 578 12.02 47.55 -15.81
CA GLN A 578 13.26 48.27 -15.98
C GLN A 578 13.41 49.46 -15.01
N GLY A 579 12.38 49.71 -14.18
CA GLY A 579 12.35 50.79 -13.23
C GLY A 579 11.99 50.35 -11.81
N ALA A 580 12.58 50.94 -10.82
CA ALA A 580 12.14 50.78 -9.46
C ALA A 580 10.72 51.40 -9.25
N ALA A 581 9.99 50.93 -8.26
CA ALA A 581 8.68 51.46 -7.85
C ALA A 581 7.53 51.26 -8.84
N SER A 582 7.44 50.05 -9.41
CA SER A 582 6.25 49.56 -10.17
C SER A 582 5.53 48.46 -9.43
N LYS A 583 4.25 48.26 -9.69
CA LYS A 583 3.46 47.17 -9.11
C LYS A 583 2.35 46.67 -10.02
N LEU A 584 2.07 45.40 -9.95
CA LEU A 584 0.85 44.78 -10.46
C LEU A 584 -0.30 45.12 -9.49
N MET A 585 -1.47 45.43 -10.01
CA MET A 585 -2.63 45.88 -9.23
C MET A 585 -3.87 45.07 -9.55
N PHE A 586 -4.58 44.67 -8.49
CA PHE A 586 -5.90 44.08 -8.58
C PHE A 586 -6.81 44.74 -7.55
N ILE A 587 -7.81 45.48 -8.03
CA ILE A 587 -8.71 46.30 -7.21
C ILE A 587 -10.13 45.80 -7.42
N VAL A 588 -10.85 45.52 -6.33
CA VAL A 588 -12.26 45.15 -6.32
C VAL A 588 -13.09 46.36 -5.84
N ASN A 589 -14.02 46.78 -6.65
CA ASN A 589 -14.94 47.87 -6.32
C ASN A 589 -16.29 47.32 -5.87
N GLY A 590 -16.83 47.82 -4.75
CA GLY A 590 -18.11 47.39 -4.16
C GLY A 590 -18.42 48.15 -2.88
N ALA A 591 -19.11 47.52 -1.93
CA ALA A 591 -19.45 48.07 -0.62
C ALA A 591 -18.21 48.37 0.28
N GLY A 592 -17.05 47.98 -0.13
CA GLY A 592 -15.71 48.34 0.35
C GLY A 592 -14.71 48.05 -0.76
N GLN A 593 -13.69 48.90 -0.91
CA GLN A 593 -12.62 48.68 -1.88
C GLN A 593 -11.62 47.72 -1.28
N THR A 594 -11.35 46.61 -1.98
CA THR A 594 -10.30 45.67 -1.60
C THR A 594 -9.21 45.65 -2.65
N ASP A 595 -7.97 45.85 -2.25
CA ASP A 595 -6.83 45.96 -3.15
C ASP A 595 -5.82 44.79 -2.86
N SER A 596 -5.30 44.22 -3.93
CA SER A 596 -4.16 43.34 -3.88
C SER A 596 -3.08 43.84 -4.83
N THR A 597 -1.83 43.82 -4.40
CA THR A 597 -0.73 44.33 -5.22
C THR A 597 0.50 43.40 -5.10
N ALA A 598 1.21 43.24 -6.21
CA ALA A 598 2.51 42.57 -6.23
C ALA A 598 3.60 43.56 -6.68
N PRO A 599 4.57 43.90 -5.81
CA PRO A 599 5.66 44.81 -6.18
C PRO A 599 6.59 44.15 -7.20
N LEU A 600 7.13 45.01 -8.10
CA LEU A 600 8.07 44.59 -9.12
C LEU A 600 9.49 44.95 -8.71
N ALA A 601 10.48 44.15 -9.09
CA ALA A 601 11.85 44.25 -8.53
C ALA A 601 12.79 45.17 -9.32
N GLY A 602 12.38 45.73 -10.45
CA GLY A 602 13.19 46.67 -11.24
C GLY A 602 14.52 46.13 -11.79
N ASN A 603 14.59 44.82 -12.09
CA ASN A 603 15.85 44.16 -12.46
C ASN A 603 16.03 43.91 -13.97
N GLY A 604 15.10 44.37 -14.80
CA GLY A 604 15.17 44.25 -16.25
C GLY A 604 15.02 42.80 -16.80
N LYS A 605 14.63 41.84 -15.96
CA LYS A 605 14.44 40.44 -16.37
C LYS A 605 12.97 40.10 -16.43
N TRP A 606 12.60 39.27 -17.39
CA TRP A 606 11.26 38.71 -17.46
C TRP A 606 10.99 37.76 -16.28
N ARG A 607 9.87 37.96 -15.63
CA ARG A 607 9.38 37.11 -14.56
C ARG A 607 7.87 37.13 -14.53
N TYR A 608 7.27 36.03 -14.09
CA TYR A 608 5.84 35.98 -13.84
C TYR A 608 5.54 36.61 -12.48
N VAL A 609 4.59 37.51 -12.44
CA VAL A 609 4.11 38.15 -11.21
C VAL A 609 2.61 38.05 -11.15
N SER A 610 2.07 37.84 -9.96
CA SER A 610 0.62 37.74 -9.78
C SER A 610 0.20 38.29 -8.43
N CYS A 611 -1.07 38.65 -8.35
CA CYS A 611 -1.76 39.01 -7.14
C CYS A 611 -3.20 38.50 -7.21
N GLY A 612 -3.82 38.19 -6.08
CA GLY A 612 -5.18 37.67 -6.02
C GLY A 612 -5.99 38.30 -4.92
N VAL A 613 -7.32 38.29 -5.09
CA VAL A 613 -8.25 38.82 -4.11
C VAL A 613 -9.56 38.06 -4.15
N TYR A 614 -10.23 37.96 -3.00
CA TYR A 614 -11.60 37.47 -2.92
C TYR A 614 -12.58 38.56 -3.43
N ILE A 615 -13.45 38.20 -4.35
CA ILE A 615 -14.45 39.08 -4.89
C ILE A 615 -15.74 38.91 -4.11
N ASP A 616 -16.08 39.89 -3.31
CA ASP A 616 -17.33 39.89 -2.55
C ASP A 616 -18.55 39.75 -3.47
N ALA A 617 -19.60 39.08 -2.97
CA ALA A 617 -20.85 38.91 -3.72
C ALA A 617 -21.53 40.23 -4.10
N THR A 618 -21.28 41.29 -3.36
CA THR A 618 -21.80 42.66 -3.59
C THR A 618 -20.93 43.51 -4.51
N ALA A 619 -19.77 43.02 -4.90
CA ALA A 619 -18.84 43.74 -5.76
C ALA A 619 -19.49 44.06 -7.13
N THR A 620 -19.19 45.22 -7.66
CA THR A 620 -19.77 45.73 -8.92
C THR A 620 -18.79 45.67 -10.09
N ALA A 621 -17.51 45.84 -9.82
CA ALA A 621 -16.46 45.78 -10.82
C ALA A 621 -15.11 45.38 -10.23
N ILE A 622 -14.22 44.88 -11.09
CA ILE A 622 -12.82 44.67 -10.79
C ILE A 622 -11.93 45.40 -11.77
N ASN A 623 -10.86 45.99 -11.28
CA ASN A 623 -9.84 46.64 -12.08
C ASN A 623 -8.51 45.86 -11.92
N VAL A 624 -7.95 45.42 -13.03
CA VAL A 624 -6.63 44.79 -13.08
C VAL A 624 -5.69 45.61 -13.93
N GLY A 625 -4.44 45.70 -13.54
CA GLY A 625 -3.49 46.50 -14.31
C GLY A 625 -2.11 46.63 -13.71
N ILE A 626 -1.31 47.48 -14.32
CA ILE A 626 0.04 47.88 -13.86
C ILE A 626 0.04 49.36 -13.53
N ARG A 627 0.59 49.71 -12.39
CA ARG A 627 0.99 51.06 -12.03
C ARG A 627 2.49 51.17 -12.08
N ASN A 628 2.99 52.04 -12.96
CA ASN A 628 4.36 52.45 -13.06
C ASN A 628 4.54 53.85 -12.50
N TYR A 629 5.12 53.99 -11.34
CA TYR A 629 5.43 55.28 -10.69
C TYR A 629 6.93 55.50 -10.54
N GLY A 630 7.75 54.62 -11.18
CA GLY A 630 9.19 54.70 -11.22
C GLY A 630 9.74 55.49 -12.40
N SER A 631 11.05 55.59 -12.48
CA SER A 631 11.80 56.29 -13.53
C SER A 631 12.08 55.42 -14.77
N GLY A 632 11.86 54.10 -14.69
CA GLY A 632 12.07 53.14 -15.78
C GLY A 632 10.78 52.72 -16.47
N ASN A 633 10.90 51.94 -17.51
CA ASN A 633 9.82 51.41 -18.27
C ASN A 633 9.43 50.01 -17.72
N VAL A 634 8.15 49.64 -17.90
CA VAL A 634 7.66 48.28 -17.60
C VAL A 634 7.06 47.67 -18.86
N LEU A 635 7.55 46.45 -19.19
CA LEU A 635 6.98 45.63 -20.24
C LEU A 635 6.09 44.57 -19.61
N ILE A 636 4.89 44.40 -20.11
CA ILE A 636 3.94 43.36 -19.72
C ILE A 636 3.60 42.48 -20.91
N ASN A 637 3.54 41.18 -20.65
CA ASN A 637 3.19 40.19 -21.67
C ASN A 637 2.22 39.19 -21.07
N SER A 638 1.31 38.69 -21.89
CA SER A 638 0.38 37.61 -21.55
C SER A 638 -0.34 37.79 -20.21
N PRO A 639 -1.08 38.91 -20.00
CA PRO A 639 -1.89 39.08 -18.80
C PRO A 639 -3.02 38.04 -18.75
N SER A 640 -3.28 37.55 -17.56
CA SER A 640 -4.34 36.54 -17.34
C SER A 640 -5.08 36.80 -16.03
N LEU A 641 -6.37 36.56 -16.05
CA LEU A 641 -7.26 36.63 -14.91
C LEU A 641 -8.02 35.34 -14.81
N CYS A 642 -7.83 34.62 -13.72
CA CYS A 642 -8.40 33.30 -13.52
C CYS A 642 -9.05 33.17 -12.16
N VAL A 643 -10.10 32.37 -12.10
CA VAL A 643 -10.71 31.91 -10.85
C VAL A 643 -10.00 30.66 -10.43
N TYR A 644 -9.56 30.56 -9.18
CA TYR A 644 -8.86 29.40 -8.63
C TYR A 644 -7.55 29.00 -9.36
N GLY A 645 -6.48 29.46 -8.84
CA GLY A 645 -5.15 29.12 -9.29
C GLY A 645 -4.49 30.18 -10.17
N MET A 646 -3.17 30.13 -10.22
CA MET A 646 -2.37 31.04 -11.04
C MET A 646 -2.19 30.46 -12.43
N PRO A 647 -2.58 31.17 -13.48
CA PRO A 647 -2.29 30.74 -14.83
C PRO A 647 -0.77 30.73 -15.03
N SER A 648 -0.21 29.57 -15.34
CA SER A 648 1.13 29.53 -15.88
C SER A 648 1.10 29.89 -17.35
N ASN A 649 2.10 30.61 -17.77
CA ASN A 649 2.23 31.07 -19.15
C ASN A 649 2.35 29.98 -20.21
N ALA A 650 2.69 28.75 -19.79
CA ALA A 650 3.05 27.69 -20.71
C ALA A 650 1.87 27.10 -21.49
N LEU A 651 0.63 27.38 -21.08
CA LEU A 651 -0.58 26.75 -21.65
C LEU A 651 -1.70 27.73 -21.99
N GLN A 652 -1.41 28.99 -22.19
CA GLN A 652 -2.41 29.87 -22.79
C GLN A 652 -2.71 29.41 -24.22
N VAL A 653 -3.85 28.76 -24.38
CA VAL A 653 -4.41 28.53 -25.70
C VAL A 653 -4.71 29.89 -26.28
N GLU A 654 -3.96 30.25 -27.30
CA GLU A 654 -4.15 31.52 -27.96
C GLU A 654 -5.57 31.61 -28.53
N LYS A 655 -6.33 32.56 -28.02
CA LYS A 655 -7.65 32.84 -28.60
C LYS A 655 -7.42 33.56 -29.92
N THR A 656 -7.53 32.82 -30.99
CA THR A 656 -7.37 33.37 -32.37
C THR A 656 -8.67 33.89 -32.97
N THR A 657 -9.79 33.72 -32.25
CA THR A 657 -11.12 34.15 -32.72
C THR A 657 -11.77 35.05 -31.69
N PHE A 658 -12.22 36.22 -32.14
CA PHE A 658 -12.82 37.28 -31.34
C PHE A 658 -14.23 37.56 -31.82
N TYR A 659 -15.08 38.19 -30.99
CA TYR A 659 -16.44 38.54 -31.27
C TYR A 659 -16.60 40.04 -31.05
N LEU A 660 -16.73 40.83 -32.14
CA LEU A 660 -16.95 42.29 -32.11
C LEU A 660 -18.05 42.66 -33.09
N SER A 661 -18.73 43.80 -32.86
CA SER A 661 -19.77 44.28 -33.72
C SER A 661 -19.25 45.03 -34.98
N SER A 662 -17.95 45.25 -35.07
CA SER A 662 -17.28 45.94 -36.17
C SER A 662 -15.80 45.46 -36.29
N VAL A 663 -15.14 45.86 -37.39
CA VAL A 663 -13.70 45.75 -37.54
C VAL A 663 -13.02 46.42 -36.34
N PRO A 664 -12.01 45.77 -35.74
CA PRO A 664 -11.27 46.38 -34.64
C PRO A 664 -10.66 47.72 -34.99
N THR A 665 -10.75 48.66 -34.08
CA THR A 665 -10.12 49.99 -34.17
C THR A 665 -8.99 50.18 -33.19
N SER A 666 -8.73 49.18 -32.36
CA SER A 666 -7.70 49.17 -31.34
C SER A 666 -7.09 47.78 -31.19
N GLY A 667 -6.01 47.66 -30.46
CA GLY A 667 -5.29 46.38 -30.21
C GLY A 667 -4.16 46.10 -31.21
N PHE A 668 -3.51 44.95 -31.01
CA PHE A 668 -2.54 44.37 -31.92
C PHE A 668 -3.07 43.08 -32.49
N TRP A 669 -2.91 42.90 -33.78
CA TRP A 669 -3.48 41.80 -34.51
C TRP A 669 -2.39 41.09 -35.34
N ASP A 670 -2.43 39.76 -35.30
CA ASP A 670 -1.57 38.91 -36.12
C ASP A 670 -2.30 38.41 -37.36
N ILE A 671 -1.54 38.11 -38.41
CA ILE A 671 -2.11 37.56 -39.65
C ILE A 671 -2.85 36.25 -39.33
N GLY A 672 -4.09 36.14 -39.81
CA GLY A 672 -4.95 34.99 -39.60
C GLY A 672 -5.83 35.05 -38.34
N GLU A 673 -5.65 36.04 -37.46
CA GLU A 673 -6.61 36.27 -36.38
C GLU A 673 -7.97 36.68 -36.92
N ARG A 674 -9.03 36.12 -36.33
CA ARG A 674 -10.38 36.23 -36.87
C ARG A 674 -11.31 36.94 -35.90
N VAL A 675 -12.10 37.88 -36.43
CA VAL A 675 -13.15 38.58 -35.69
C VAL A 675 -14.50 38.20 -36.28
N ILE A 676 -15.34 37.54 -35.49
CA ILE A 676 -16.70 37.20 -35.89
C ILE A 676 -17.61 38.38 -35.54
N ASN A 677 -18.49 38.75 -36.47
CA ASN A 677 -19.46 39.81 -36.25
C ASN A 677 -20.49 39.37 -35.19
N SER A 678 -20.43 39.97 -34.00
CA SER A 678 -21.35 39.70 -32.89
C SER A 678 -22.71 40.34 -33.02
N ALA A 679 -22.90 41.21 -34.00
CA ALA A 679 -24.15 41.89 -34.30
C ALA A 679 -24.50 41.77 -35.80
N PRO A 680 -24.76 40.55 -36.27
CA PRO A 680 -24.97 40.30 -37.70
C PRO A 680 -26.27 40.93 -38.19
N ALA A 681 -26.21 41.58 -39.35
CA ALA A 681 -27.37 42.14 -40.07
C ALA A 681 -27.25 41.80 -41.55
N SER A 682 -28.36 41.77 -42.26
CA SER A 682 -28.37 41.50 -43.69
C SER A 682 -27.47 42.47 -44.46
N GLY A 683 -26.57 41.92 -45.29
CA GLY A 683 -25.59 42.71 -46.04
C GLY A 683 -24.33 43.10 -45.26
N GLN A 684 -24.22 42.76 -43.97
CA GLN A 684 -23.02 43.00 -43.17
C GLN A 684 -22.05 41.81 -43.22
N PRO A 685 -20.73 42.04 -43.06
CA PRO A 685 -19.76 40.97 -43.00
C PRO A 685 -20.04 39.97 -41.88
N LYS A 686 -19.87 38.70 -42.16
CA LYS A 686 -19.95 37.58 -41.17
C LYS A 686 -18.80 37.60 -40.18
N ALA A 687 -17.62 37.87 -40.70
CA ALA A 687 -16.38 37.93 -39.94
C ALA A 687 -15.33 38.73 -40.70
N TRP A 688 -14.26 39.05 -40.01
CA TRP A 688 -13.07 39.69 -40.58
C TRP A 688 -11.82 38.93 -40.17
N THR A 689 -10.90 38.68 -41.10
CA THR A 689 -9.62 38.05 -40.83
C THR A 689 -8.49 39.05 -41.01
N CYS A 690 -7.60 39.15 -40.05
CA CYS A 690 -6.42 40.01 -40.13
C CYS A 690 -5.48 39.53 -41.22
N ASN A 691 -5.18 40.37 -42.18
CA ASN A 691 -4.29 40.08 -43.31
C ASN A 691 -3.00 40.91 -43.27
N ILE A 692 -2.94 41.93 -42.48
CA ILE A 692 -1.73 42.72 -42.20
C ILE A 692 -1.60 42.84 -40.66
N ALA A 693 -0.55 42.29 -40.08
CA ALA A 693 -0.29 42.36 -38.66
C ALA A 693 0.22 43.74 -38.23
N GLY A 694 -0.14 44.15 -37.02
CA GLY A 694 0.38 45.39 -36.44
C GLY A 694 -0.48 45.97 -35.34
N GLY A 695 -0.12 47.16 -34.93
CA GLY A 695 -0.89 48.00 -33.97
C GLY A 695 -1.92 48.92 -34.66
N PRO A 696 -2.62 49.78 -33.89
CA PRO A 696 -3.59 50.68 -34.40
C PRO A 696 -3.04 51.55 -35.56
N GLY A 697 -3.74 51.54 -36.70
CA GLY A 697 -3.31 52.25 -37.91
C GLY A 697 -2.33 51.47 -38.81
N VAL A 698 -1.90 50.30 -38.45
CA VAL A 698 -0.98 49.43 -39.23
C VAL A 698 -1.69 48.17 -39.72
N TYR A 699 -2.50 47.52 -38.86
CA TYR A 699 -3.20 46.29 -39.21
C TYR A 699 -4.34 46.55 -40.22
N SER A 700 -4.67 45.49 -40.93
CA SER A 700 -5.80 45.47 -41.89
C SER A 700 -6.55 44.15 -41.77
N PHE A 701 -7.86 44.23 -42.06
CA PHE A 701 -8.76 43.09 -42.04
C PHE A 701 -9.47 42.92 -43.38
N LEU A 702 -9.59 41.71 -43.84
CA LEU A 702 -10.42 41.31 -44.95
C LEU A 702 -11.77 40.79 -44.46
N SER A 703 -12.85 41.18 -45.13
CA SER A 703 -14.19 40.67 -44.88
C SER A 703 -14.34 39.25 -45.40
N GLU A 704 -14.95 38.35 -44.62
CA GLU A 704 -15.24 36.95 -44.97
C GLU A 704 -16.66 36.77 -45.55
N GLY A 705 -17.11 37.63 -46.43
CA GLY A 705 -18.44 37.58 -47.01
C GLY A 705 -19.53 38.13 -46.10
N ASN A 706 -20.74 38.30 -46.64
CA ASN A 706 -21.87 38.92 -45.95
C ASN A 706 -22.94 37.89 -45.58
N TYR A 707 -23.77 38.24 -44.58
CA TYR A 707 -24.99 37.53 -44.24
C TYR A 707 -26.06 37.67 -45.28
#